data_cbb5377bf7e8e758ae0ccda31335b81f
#
_entry.id   cbb5377bf7e8e758ae0ccda31335b81f
#
_cell.length_a   1.000
_cell.length_b   1.000
_cell.length_c   1.000
_cell.angle_alpha   90.00
_cell.angle_beta   90.00
_cell.angle_gamma   90.00
#
_symmetry.space_group_name_H-M   'P 1'
#
loop_
_entity.id
_entity.type
_entity.pdbx_description
1 polymer ?
#
loop_
_entity_poly.entity_id
_entity_poly.type
_entity_poly.pdbx_seq_one_letter_code
_entity_poly.pdbx_strand_id
1 'polypeptide(L)'
;MKRKAFKNKKIIAVIAVMLVVTTAVALIVPSLLNKNGKNLNYSNATAVRELAVNEYDKKLGEDASLLYDSQTSALGFALADGTIVAYSQNKASAENSLASLFNIRLRDKKGNSYTMDSSSNCMVFDGATESQTDDNLFAIDYVLYTATEETGINDDGTKSVRVPVKFEYTGGKFNVSVDTSGIDVPSGWFVEKISLLPGLFSVGAGAVGTTYTIPDGCGAQIDMGTISEKPLALNLNVYGEDVSFYNYSQGALLPFFAKTENGVTINTIIEEGDALSQITCKRFEKGGGYLYNTFTVTPCSSVDGKFIKGESYNGVVSQSYIVTRESDGYNTIAAQVRDALTERNYLNASASNTFTDLPFFINVVGSTDGDNKLTSYESAAEITALLKSRGVRNIALRFSGYGKNGLETLSGDMKLSDALGGEDGFIKLNEEIAEQSNSLYIDANIFAKKGKSTKQSVIYNETSKFAGVVPAEFALEGDLAVNDNIASMYKFATGYQSANICLNDASRLLYTALPDVSRQEMLEKLSAGVSALGATGGLMLDYPAVYLMKQANSVFATPSTSSCEGFAGVTSVPVLQMVLHGSIVYGSTPVNISNLSSEDALLKCAEYGCVPTFLFTHSAETSISYSSYATQTAKLYSKAKRLSPILNMRMTSHEKVTDGVYKIMYDYSKVVYVNYNPSVVEINGVMISAKDFIVI
;
A
#
# COMPACT_ATOMS: atom_id res chain seq x y z
N MET A 1 38.48 -26.66 -6.43
CA MET A 1 38.41 -25.20 -6.40
C MET A 1 37.32 -24.57 -7.31
N LYS A 2 37.20 -24.96 -8.59
CA LYS A 2 36.18 -24.34 -9.49
C LYS A 2 34.70 -24.59 -9.12
N ARG A 3 34.34 -25.71 -8.47
CA ARG A 3 32.97 -26.00 -8.03
C ARG A 3 32.52 -25.18 -6.78
N LYS A 4 33.43 -24.83 -5.86
CA LYS A 4 33.13 -23.99 -4.69
C LYS A 4 32.85 -22.53 -5.09
N ALA A 5 33.63 -22.01 -6.05
CA ALA A 5 33.43 -20.64 -6.55
C ALA A 5 32.10 -20.44 -7.28
N PHE A 6 31.54 -21.50 -7.89
CA PHE A 6 30.25 -21.44 -8.58
C PHE A 6 29.07 -21.50 -7.60
N LYS A 7 29.19 -22.24 -6.48
CA LYS A 7 28.18 -22.27 -5.41
C LYS A 7 28.09 -20.91 -4.69
N ASN A 8 29.22 -20.29 -4.39
CA ASN A 8 29.24 -18.97 -3.73
C ASN A 8 28.61 -17.87 -4.61
N LYS A 9 28.75 -17.96 -5.95
CA LYS A 9 28.05 -17.03 -6.86
C LYS A 9 26.52 -17.19 -6.85
N LYS A 10 26.01 -18.41 -6.63
CA LYS A 10 24.55 -18.63 -6.49
C LYS A 10 24.02 -18.13 -5.17
N ILE A 11 24.76 -18.29 -4.07
CA ILE A 11 24.38 -17.77 -2.74
C ILE A 11 24.36 -16.23 -2.75
N ILE A 12 25.38 -15.60 -3.34
CA ILE A 12 25.40 -14.15 -3.56
C ILE A 12 24.25 -13.70 -4.47
N ALA A 13 23.87 -14.50 -5.47
CA ALA A 13 22.75 -14.19 -6.35
C ALA A 13 21.39 -14.30 -5.66
N VAL A 14 21.17 -15.28 -4.77
CA VAL A 14 19.90 -15.43 -4.02
C VAL A 14 19.77 -14.37 -2.95
N ILE A 15 20.84 -14.02 -2.25
CA ILE A 15 20.86 -12.91 -1.30
C ILE A 15 20.72 -11.58 -2.04
N ALA A 16 21.35 -11.43 -3.21
CA ALA A 16 21.16 -10.27 -4.07
C ALA A 16 19.73 -10.19 -4.64
N VAL A 17 19.06 -11.31 -4.90
CA VAL A 17 17.65 -11.33 -5.31
C VAL A 17 16.73 -10.89 -4.17
N MET A 18 16.98 -11.30 -2.93
CA MET A 18 16.26 -10.72 -1.77
C MET A 18 16.54 -9.22 -1.57
N LEU A 19 17.76 -8.77 -1.88
CA LEU A 19 18.18 -7.36 -1.84
C LEU A 19 17.61 -6.55 -3.01
N VAL A 20 17.64 -7.12 -4.22
CA VAL A 20 17.19 -6.48 -5.46
C VAL A 20 15.68 -6.27 -5.45
N VAL A 21 14.91 -7.08 -4.74
CA VAL A 21 13.46 -6.91 -4.61
C VAL A 21 13.08 -5.71 -3.76
N THR A 22 13.91 -5.32 -2.80
CA THR A 22 13.68 -4.06 -2.05
C THR A 22 14.23 -2.81 -2.76
N THR A 23 15.21 -2.94 -3.66
CA THR A 23 15.86 -1.79 -4.29
C THR A 23 15.76 -1.73 -5.81
N ALA A 24 15.64 -2.85 -6.54
CA ALA A 24 15.55 -2.87 -8.01
C ALA A 24 14.15 -2.57 -8.55
N VAL A 25 13.13 -2.57 -7.70
CA VAL A 25 11.80 -2.05 -8.06
C VAL A 25 11.88 -0.58 -8.48
N ALA A 26 12.84 0.17 -7.99
CA ALA A 26 13.00 1.59 -8.28
C ALA A 26 13.70 1.90 -9.63
N LEU A 27 14.39 0.97 -10.27
CA LEU A 27 15.31 1.33 -11.38
C LEU A 27 15.00 0.73 -12.75
N ILE A 28 14.05 -0.18 -12.94
CA ILE A 28 13.87 -0.89 -14.23
C ILE A 28 12.55 -0.61 -14.97
N VAL A 29 11.62 0.13 -14.41
CA VAL A 29 10.26 0.27 -14.97
C VAL A 29 10.03 1.38 -16.02
N PRO A 30 10.86 2.39 -16.26
CA PRO A 30 10.50 3.42 -17.24
C PRO A 30 10.50 2.97 -18.71
N SER A 31 11.06 1.81 -19.06
CA SER A 31 11.31 1.50 -20.47
C SER A 31 10.34 0.52 -21.15
N LEU A 32 9.40 -0.09 -20.44
CA LEU A 32 8.52 -1.13 -20.97
C LEU A 32 7.05 -0.72 -21.19
N LEU A 33 6.66 0.49 -20.84
CA LEU A 33 5.25 0.93 -20.88
C LEU A 33 4.84 1.68 -22.15
N ASN A 34 5.59 1.59 -23.26
CA ASN A 34 5.21 2.36 -24.43
C ASN A 34 5.21 1.56 -25.74
N LYS A 35 4.19 0.73 -25.97
CA LYS A 35 3.96 0.21 -27.34
C LYS A 35 2.52 0.15 -27.85
N ASN A 36 1.47 0.48 -27.12
CA ASN A 36 0.11 0.48 -27.69
C ASN A 36 -0.83 1.56 -27.10
N GLY A 37 -0.35 2.73 -26.76
CA GLY A 37 -1.20 3.87 -26.44
C GLY A 37 -1.15 4.92 -27.53
N LYS A 38 -2.25 5.20 -28.22
CA LYS A 38 -2.38 6.43 -29.00
C LYS A 38 -2.15 7.60 -28.04
N ASN A 39 -1.12 8.41 -28.32
CA ASN A 39 -0.88 9.66 -27.61
C ASN A 39 -2.10 10.57 -27.76
N LEU A 40 -2.91 10.67 -26.71
CA LEU A 40 -3.88 11.73 -26.58
C LEU A 40 -3.11 13.00 -26.21
N ASN A 41 -3.05 13.94 -27.14
CA ASN A 41 -2.42 15.24 -26.91
C ASN A 41 -3.32 16.09 -26.01
N TYR A 42 -3.04 16.11 -24.71
CA TYR A 42 -3.69 16.99 -23.73
C TYR A 42 -3.09 18.40 -23.69
N SER A 43 -2.63 18.95 -24.81
CA SER A 43 -1.87 20.20 -24.81
C SER A 43 -2.71 21.48 -24.65
N ASN A 44 -4.05 21.42 -24.66
CA ASN A 44 -4.90 22.58 -24.49
C ASN A 44 -6.12 22.23 -23.65
N ALA A 45 -5.96 22.09 -22.32
CA ALA A 45 -7.12 22.26 -21.45
C ALA A 45 -7.59 23.71 -21.59
N THR A 46 -8.57 23.94 -22.43
CA THR A 46 -9.30 25.20 -22.46
C THR A 46 -9.83 25.45 -21.06
N ALA A 47 -9.64 26.65 -20.54
CA ALA A 47 -10.19 27.02 -19.24
C ALA A 47 -11.69 26.75 -19.27
N VAL A 48 -12.10 25.75 -18.56
CA VAL A 48 -13.49 25.34 -18.50
C VAL A 48 -14.19 26.36 -17.63
N ARG A 49 -15.32 26.87 -18.03
CA ARG A 49 -16.09 27.86 -17.27
C ARG A 49 -16.53 27.21 -15.97
N GLU A 50 -16.00 27.67 -14.88
CA GLU A 50 -16.42 27.37 -13.52
C GLU A 50 -17.87 27.87 -13.35
N LEU A 51 -18.79 27.00 -12.87
CA LEU A 51 -20.13 27.43 -12.51
C LEU A 51 -20.05 28.25 -11.23
N ALA A 52 -20.81 29.34 -11.15
CA ALA A 52 -20.93 30.07 -9.90
C ALA A 52 -21.73 29.21 -8.87
N VAL A 53 -21.48 29.38 -7.58
CA VAL A 53 -22.14 28.58 -6.52
C VAL A 53 -23.68 28.61 -6.62
N ASN A 54 -24.25 29.72 -7.05
CA ASN A 54 -25.69 29.90 -7.22
C ASN A 54 -26.24 29.28 -8.51
N GLU A 55 -25.43 28.73 -9.36
CA GLU A 55 -25.83 27.98 -10.55
C GLU A 55 -26.11 26.50 -10.27
N TYR A 56 -25.68 26.01 -9.08
CA TYR A 56 -25.99 24.65 -8.61
C TYR A 56 -27.31 24.62 -7.89
N ASP A 57 -28.16 23.62 -8.17
CA ASP A 57 -29.50 23.49 -7.60
C ASP A 57 -29.55 22.55 -6.37
N LYS A 58 -28.49 21.77 -6.12
CA LYS A 58 -28.39 20.91 -4.94
C LYS A 58 -27.12 21.21 -4.16
N LYS A 59 -27.26 21.07 -2.85
CA LYS A 59 -26.16 21.28 -1.89
C LYS A 59 -26.24 20.27 -0.76
N LEU A 60 -25.12 19.61 -0.46
CA LEU A 60 -24.91 18.79 0.73
C LEU A 60 -23.83 19.42 1.61
N GLY A 61 -23.99 19.36 2.93
CA GLY A 61 -23.01 19.86 3.90
C GLY A 61 -23.11 21.35 4.18
N GLU A 62 -22.54 21.79 5.32
CA GLU A 62 -22.63 23.16 5.84
C GLU A 62 -21.30 23.92 5.77
N ASP A 63 -20.25 23.46 6.48
CA ASP A 63 -18.94 24.13 6.56
C ASP A 63 -18.14 24.00 5.24
N ALA A 64 -18.21 22.87 4.61
CA ALA A 64 -17.89 22.66 3.21
C ALA A 64 -19.12 22.07 2.53
N SER A 65 -19.25 22.25 1.23
CA SER A 65 -20.43 21.79 0.51
C SER A 65 -20.04 21.03 -0.74
N LEU A 66 -20.72 19.92 -1.00
CA LEU A 66 -20.82 19.32 -2.30
C LEU A 66 -22.00 20.01 -3.01
N LEU A 67 -21.72 20.57 -4.16
CA LEU A 67 -22.66 21.24 -5.04
C LEU A 67 -22.94 20.36 -6.25
N TYR A 68 -24.18 20.23 -6.66
CA TYR A 68 -24.57 19.46 -7.83
C TYR A 68 -25.62 20.24 -8.64
N ASP A 69 -25.44 20.23 -9.96
CA ASP A 69 -26.41 20.81 -10.92
C ASP A 69 -27.15 19.66 -11.64
N SER A 70 -28.45 19.53 -11.40
CA SER A 70 -29.27 18.47 -11.95
C SER A 70 -29.44 18.59 -13.49
N GLN A 71 -29.22 19.77 -14.06
CA GLN A 71 -29.37 19.96 -15.51
C GLN A 71 -28.16 19.49 -16.31
N THR A 72 -26.96 19.71 -15.79
CA THR A 72 -25.69 19.37 -16.47
C THR A 72 -24.97 18.21 -15.84
N SER A 73 -25.41 17.78 -14.65
CA SER A 73 -24.68 16.85 -13.78
C SER A 73 -23.26 17.36 -13.43
N ALA A 74 -23.05 18.66 -13.44
CA ALA A 74 -21.82 19.24 -12.95
C ALA A 74 -21.75 19.12 -11.41
N LEU A 75 -20.56 18.90 -10.87
CA LEU A 75 -20.34 18.76 -9.45
C LEU A 75 -19.19 19.63 -9.00
N GLY A 76 -19.31 20.26 -7.84
CA GLY A 76 -18.26 21.06 -7.23
C GLY A 76 -18.16 20.87 -5.74
N PHE A 77 -16.98 21.12 -5.18
CA PHE A 77 -16.78 21.29 -3.74
C PHE A 77 -16.51 22.76 -3.46
N ALA A 78 -17.27 23.33 -2.55
CA ALA A 78 -17.14 24.71 -2.12
C ALA A 78 -16.94 24.82 -0.63
N LEU A 79 -16.23 25.88 -0.21
CA LEU A 79 -16.10 26.29 1.19
C LEU A 79 -17.32 27.11 1.63
N ALA A 80 -17.48 27.33 2.93
CA ALA A 80 -18.60 28.10 3.49
C ALA A 80 -18.72 29.55 2.96
N ASP A 81 -17.59 30.13 2.53
CA ASP A 81 -17.58 31.47 1.90
C ASP A 81 -17.93 31.46 0.40
N GLY A 82 -18.27 30.32 -0.16
CA GLY A 82 -18.60 30.15 -1.56
C GLY A 82 -17.41 29.95 -2.50
N THR A 83 -16.18 29.84 -1.96
CA THR A 83 -15.00 29.55 -2.80
C THR A 83 -15.07 28.11 -3.28
N ILE A 84 -15.10 27.90 -4.60
CA ILE A 84 -15.05 26.56 -5.21
C ILE A 84 -13.60 26.09 -5.23
N VAL A 85 -13.34 24.91 -4.64
CA VAL A 85 -11.99 24.34 -4.45
C VAL A 85 -11.71 23.15 -5.35
N ALA A 86 -12.74 22.54 -5.90
CA ALA A 86 -12.65 21.53 -6.96
C ALA A 86 -13.99 21.42 -7.69
N TYR A 87 -13.96 21.05 -8.95
CA TYR A 87 -15.18 20.82 -9.71
C TYR A 87 -14.97 19.81 -10.85
N SER A 88 -16.07 19.14 -11.25
CA SER A 88 -16.13 18.29 -12.42
C SER A 88 -17.29 18.78 -13.30
N GLN A 89 -17.05 18.98 -14.58
CA GLN A 89 -18.03 19.59 -15.49
C GLN A 89 -18.96 18.61 -16.16
N ASN A 90 -18.85 17.35 -15.93
CA ASN A 90 -19.62 16.34 -16.67
C ASN A 90 -19.76 16.68 -18.18
N LYS A 91 -18.65 17.07 -18.79
CA LYS A 91 -18.57 17.42 -20.22
C LYS A 91 -17.26 16.89 -20.79
N ALA A 92 -17.21 15.57 -20.97
CA ALA A 92 -16.07 14.95 -21.61
C ALA A 92 -15.97 15.41 -23.08
N SER A 93 -14.75 15.56 -23.54
CA SER A 93 -14.44 15.85 -24.94
C SER A 93 -13.30 14.93 -25.38
N ALA A 94 -12.99 14.92 -26.67
CA ALA A 94 -11.81 14.21 -27.17
C ALA A 94 -10.51 14.70 -26.50
N GLU A 95 -10.49 15.93 -25.97
CA GLU A 95 -9.37 16.55 -25.30
C GLU A 95 -9.36 16.29 -23.78
N ASN A 96 -10.54 16.07 -23.17
CA ASN A 96 -10.69 15.80 -21.74
C ASN A 96 -11.73 14.69 -21.47
N SER A 97 -11.33 13.45 -21.66
CA SER A 97 -12.17 12.27 -21.40
C SER A 97 -12.44 12.02 -19.90
N LEU A 98 -11.76 12.74 -19.00
CA LEU A 98 -11.94 12.62 -17.56
C LEU A 98 -13.01 13.57 -16.99
N ALA A 99 -13.49 14.56 -17.75
CA ALA A 99 -14.51 15.51 -17.31
C ALA A 99 -15.90 14.87 -17.26
N SER A 100 -16.06 13.87 -16.41
CA SER A 100 -17.30 13.11 -16.18
C SER A 100 -17.45 12.80 -14.70
N LEU A 101 -18.66 12.51 -14.23
CA LEU A 101 -18.90 12.07 -12.86
C LEU A 101 -18.44 10.64 -12.63
N PHE A 102 -18.52 9.81 -13.64
CA PHE A 102 -17.97 8.47 -13.63
C PHE A 102 -17.64 7.98 -15.04
N ASN A 103 -16.70 7.06 -15.12
CA ASN A 103 -16.40 6.27 -16.31
C ASN A 103 -16.66 4.80 -15.98
N ILE A 104 -17.31 4.08 -16.89
CA ILE A 104 -17.52 2.65 -16.79
C ILE A 104 -16.94 1.95 -18.02
N ARG A 105 -16.17 0.91 -17.79
CA ARG A 105 -15.65 0.05 -18.84
C ARG A 105 -16.37 -1.28 -18.81
N LEU A 106 -17.03 -1.59 -19.90
CA LEU A 106 -17.66 -2.87 -20.13
C LEU A 106 -16.73 -3.79 -20.91
N ARG A 107 -16.94 -5.08 -20.72
CA ARG A 107 -16.25 -6.11 -21.50
C ARG A 107 -17.20 -7.26 -21.82
N ASP A 108 -17.01 -7.90 -22.96
CA ASP A 108 -17.76 -9.09 -23.36
C ASP A 108 -16.93 -10.38 -23.12
N LYS A 109 -17.56 -11.53 -23.30
CA LYS A 109 -16.91 -12.85 -23.16
C LYS A 109 -15.84 -13.14 -24.21
N LYS A 110 -15.74 -12.33 -25.27
CA LYS A 110 -14.71 -12.44 -26.33
C LYS A 110 -13.50 -11.56 -26.03
N GLY A 111 -13.59 -10.71 -24.97
CA GLY A 111 -12.56 -9.76 -24.60
C GLY A 111 -12.69 -8.38 -25.28
N ASN A 112 -13.74 -8.13 -26.07
CA ASN A 112 -14.00 -6.80 -26.59
C ASN A 112 -14.34 -5.87 -25.44
N SER A 113 -13.86 -4.62 -25.48
CA SER A 113 -14.12 -3.64 -24.44
C SER A 113 -14.73 -2.37 -24.99
N TYR A 114 -15.59 -1.76 -24.19
CA TYR A 114 -16.23 -0.50 -24.49
C TYR A 114 -16.24 0.38 -23.24
N THR A 115 -15.83 1.65 -23.38
CA THR A 115 -15.83 2.62 -22.28
C THR A 115 -16.91 3.64 -22.51
N MET A 116 -17.73 3.85 -21.49
CA MET A 116 -18.79 4.86 -21.43
C MET A 116 -18.51 5.81 -20.28
N ASP A 117 -19.01 7.02 -20.39
CA ASP A 117 -18.93 8.00 -19.31
C ASP A 117 -20.26 8.74 -19.14
N SER A 118 -20.44 9.40 -18.00
CA SER A 118 -21.67 10.09 -17.64
C SER A 118 -21.96 11.32 -18.50
N SER A 119 -21.03 11.78 -19.33
CA SER A 119 -21.19 13.01 -20.11
C SER A 119 -21.48 12.78 -21.58
N SER A 120 -20.75 11.85 -22.21
CA SER A 120 -20.84 11.66 -23.67
C SER A 120 -21.83 10.59 -24.12
N ASN A 121 -22.08 9.61 -23.26
CA ASN A 121 -22.96 8.50 -23.55
C ASN A 121 -24.28 8.56 -22.77
N CYS A 122 -24.46 9.55 -21.91
CA CYS A 122 -25.60 9.67 -21.04
C CYS A 122 -26.67 10.58 -21.65
N MET A 123 -27.84 10.04 -21.89
CA MET A 123 -29.05 10.84 -22.09
C MET A 123 -29.65 11.13 -20.70
N VAL A 124 -28.90 11.83 -19.86
CA VAL A 124 -29.24 12.10 -18.45
C VAL A 124 -30.63 12.69 -18.28
N PHE A 125 -31.08 13.46 -19.27
CA PHE A 125 -32.27 14.27 -19.12
C PHE A 125 -33.57 13.51 -19.32
N ASP A 126 -33.54 12.36 -19.98
CA ASP A 126 -34.74 11.54 -20.21
C ASP A 126 -34.82 10.28 -19.35
N GLY A 127 -33.74 9.93 -18.59
CA GLY A 127 -33.64 8.64 -17.90
C GLY A 127 -33.00 8.65 -16.51
N ALA A 128 -32.48 9.77 -16.00
CA ALA A 128 -32.00 9.83 -14.64
C ALA A 128 -33.19 9.97 -13.68
N THR A 129 -33.48 8.90 -12.95
CA THR A 129 -34.48 8.95 -11.88
C THR A 129 -33.79 9.41 -10.63
N GLU A 130 -34.19 10.55 -10.13
CA GLU A 130 -33.67 11.10 -8.90
C GLU A 130 -34.53 10.70 -7.71
N SER A 131 -33.91 10.17 -6.67
CA SER A 131 -34.54 9.96 -5.38
C SER A 131 -33.80 10.76 -4.31
N GLN A 132 -34.46 11.72 -3.72
CA GLN A 132 -33.96 12.40 -2.54
C GLN A 132 -34.63 11.78 -1.32
N THR A 133 -33.85 11.27 -0.38
CA THR A 133 -34.35 10.62 0.82
C THR A 133 -34.26 11.50 2.07
N ASP A 134 -33.29 12.44 2.10
CA ASP A 134 -33.16 13.48 3.11
C ASP A 134 -32.27 14.64 2.60
N ASP A 135 -32.03 15.66 3.46
CA ASP A 135 -31.21 16.84 3.13
C ASP A 135 -29.70 16.51 2.91
N ASN A 136 -29.25 15.35 3.36
CA ASN A 136 -27.86 14.92 3.30
C ASN A 136 -27.61 13.76 2.32
N LEU A 137 -28.62 13.37 1.55
CA LEU A 137 -28.56 12.24 0.66
C LEU A 137 -29.38 12.47 -0.62
N PHE A 138 -28.77 12.23 -1.77
CA PHE A 138 -29.50 12.02 -3.00
C PHE A 138 -28.87 10.88 -3.82
N ALA A 139 -29.68 10.23 -4.61
CA ALA A 139 -29.24 9.18 -5.52
C ALA A 139 -29.76 9.45 -6.93
N ILE A 140 -28.98 9.09 -7.93
CA ILE A 140 -29.30 9.29 -9.34
C ILE A 140 -29.06 7.99 -10.09
N ASP A 141 -30.08 7.53 -10.80
CA ASP A 141 -29.96 6.44 -11.77
C ASP A 141 -29.56 7.01 -13.13
N TYR A 142 -28.29 6.86 -13.48
CA TYR A 142 -27.82 7.24 -14.82
C TYR A 142 -28.10 6.12 -15.82
N VAL A 143 -28.70 6.48 -16.94
CA VAL A 143 -28.95 5.56 -18.04
C VAL A 143 -28.07 5.96 -19.22
N LEU A 144 -27.13 5.11 -19.58
CA LEU A 144 -26.15 5.34 -20.62
C LEU A 144 -26.59 4.62 -21.90
N TYR A 145 -26.51 5.30 -23.02
CA TYR A 145 -26.80 4.74 -24.34
C TYR A 145 -25.58 4.84 -25.24
N THR A 146 -25.40 3.86 -26.10
CA THR A 146 -24.38 3.94 -27.14
C THR A 146 -25.00 4.38 -28.43
N ALA A 147 -24.40 5.31 -29.10
CA ALA A 147 -24.93 5.88 -30.36
C ALA A 147 -24.33 5.28 -31.64
N THR A 148 -23.52 4.20 -31.57
CA THR A 148 -22.77 3.73 -32.74
C THR A 148 -23.00 2.26 -33.07
N GLU A 149 -23.15 1.99 -34.37
CA GLU A 149 -23.28 0.65 -34.97
C GLU A 149 -22.05 -0.26 -34.70
N GLU A 150 -20.89 0.31 -34.39
CA GLU A 150 -19.63 -0.43 -34.21
C GLU A 150 -19.58 -1.35 -33.00
N THR A 151 -20.39 -1.14 -31.96
CA THR A 151 -20.30 -1.87 -30.70
C THR A 151 -21.33 -2.97 -30.53
N GLY A 152 -22.32 -3.07 -31.42
CA GLY A 152 -23.42 -4.05 -31.31
C GLY A 152 -24.29 -3.87 -30.05
N ILE A 153 -24.14 -2.78 -29.34
CA ILE A 153 -24.93 -2.45 -28.15
C ILE A 153 -26.22 -1.71 -28.52
N ASN A 154 -26.37 -1.23 -29.77
CA ASN A 154 -27.47 -0.38 -30.19
C ASN A 154 -28.04 -0.69 -31.55
N ASP A 155 -28.78 -1.77 -31.69
CA ASP A 155 -29.58 -1.94 -32.91
C ASP A 155 -31.05 -1.44 -32.82
N ASP A 156 -31.55 -1.21 -31.58
CA ASP A 156 -32.98 -0.91 -31.39
C ASP A 156 -33.28 0.10 -30.27
N GLY A 157 -32.30 0.81 -29.74
CA GLY A 157 -32.47 1.77 -28.63
C GLY A 157 -32.89 1.18 -27.30
N THR A 158 -32.90 -0.16 -27.15
CA THR A 158 -33.33 -0.84 -25.92
C THR A 158 -32.18 -1.32 -25.05
N LYS A 159 -30.94 -1.27 -25.54
CA LYS A 159 -29.75 -1.71 -24.78
C LYS A 159 -29.09 -0.51 -24.11
N SER A 160 -29.37 -0.35 -22.84
CA SER A 160 -28.83 0.70 -21.99
C SER A 160 -28.00 0.09 -20.87
N VAL A 161 -27.10 0.88 -20.30
CA VAL A 161 -26.40 0.59 -19.07
C VAL A 161 -26.95 1.52 -17.99
N ARG A 162 -27.50 0.96 -16.92
CA ARG A 162 -27.98 1.73 -15.78
C ARG A 162 -26.96 1.70 -14.67
N VAL A 163 -26.57 2.86 -14.15
CA VAL A 163 -25.59 3.02 -13.09
C VAL A 163 -26.20 3.83 -11.96
N PRO A 164 -26.54 3.22 -10.80
CA PRO A 164 -27.05 3.93 -9.64
C PRO A 164 -25.88 4.60 -8.88
N VAL A 165 -25.86 5.91 -8.83
CA VAL A 165 -24.84 6.68 -8.09
C VAL A 165 -25.49 7.36 -6.90
N LYS A 166 -24.93 7.15 -5.72
CA LYS A 166 -25.38 7.76 -4.46
C LYS A 166 -24.38 8.81 -3.99
N PHE A 167 -24.89 9.96 -3.56
CA PHE A 167 -24.15 11.05 -2.94
C PHE A 167 -24.66 11.27 -1.53
N GLU A 168 -23.77 11.31 -0.54
CA GLU A 168 -24.13 11.39 0.86
C GLU A 168 -23.15 12.29 1.63
N TYR A 169 -23.67 13.08 2.58
CA TYR A 169 -22.85 13.81 3.52
C TYR A 169 -23.07 13.28 4.94
N THR A 170 -22.03 12.73 5.53
CA THR A 170 -22.10 12.14 6.87
C THR A 170 -20.78 12.36 7.60
N GLY A 171 -20.82 12.85 8.84
CA GLY A 171 -19.65 12.98 9.69
C GLY A 171 -18.56 13.90 9.12
N GLY A 172 -18.92 14.94 8.37
CA GLY A 172 -17.96 15.86 7.73
C GLY A 172 -17.32 15.32 6.45
N LYS A 173 -17.79 14.19 5.93
CA LYS A 173 -17.30 13.54 4.72
C LYS A 173 -18.37 13.54 3.63
N PHE A 174 -17.99 13.81 2.40
CA PHE A 174 -18.84 13.62 1.22
C PHE A 174 -18.54 12.26 0.61
N ASN A 175 -19.50 11.36 0.63
CA ASN A 175 -19.36 10.01 0.09
C ASN A 175 -20.01 9.90 -1.27
N VAL A 176 -19.31 9.30 -2.23
CA VAL A 176 -19.81 8.94 -3.56
C VAL A 176 -19.68 7.44 -3.70
N SER A 177 -20.79 6.76 -3.96
CA SER A 177 -20.84 5.31 -3.99
C SER A 177 -21.67 4.76 -5.14
N VAL A 178 -21.33 3.54 -5.54
CA VAL A 178 -22.07 2.74 -6.52
C VAL A 178 -22.16 1.31 -6.01
N ASP A 179 -23.36 0.79 -5.91
CA ASP A 179 -23.57 -0.65 -5.71
C ASP A 179 -23.43 -1.34 -7.07
N THR A 180 -22.35 -2.12 -7.23
CA THR A 180 -22.05 -2.80 -8.49
C THR A 180 -23.08 -3.88 -8.83
N SER A 181 -23.78 -4.43 -7.84
CA SER A 181 -24.87 -5.39 -8.04
C SER A 181 -26.13 -4.74 -8.66
N GLY A 182 -26.28 -3.43 -8.48
CA GLY A 182 -27.36 -2.62 -9.04
C GLY A 182 -27.09 -2.09 -10.46
N ILE A 183 -25.90 -2.37 -11.02
CA ILE A 183 -25.59 -1.95 -12.39
C ILE A 183 -26.22 -2.91 -13.40
N ASP A 184 -27.15 -2.42 -14.19
CA ASP A 184 -27.72 -3.21 -15.29
C ASP A 184 -26.88 -3.04 -16.56
N VAL A 185 -26.44 -4.15 -17.14
CA VAL A 185 -25.66 -4.18 -18.38
C VAL A 185 -26.32 -5.07 -19.43
N PRO A 186 -26.11 -4.80 -20.73
CA PRO A 186 -26.66 -5.65 -21.80
C PRO A 186 -26.21 -7.10 -21.69
N SER A 187 -27.06 -8.03 -22.12
CA SER A 187 -26.75 -9.46 -22.10
C SER A 187 -25.44 -9.78 -22.82
N GLY A 188 -24.57 -10.54 -22.16
CA GLY A 188 -23.24 -10.93 -22.66
C GLY A 188 -22.12 -9.95 -22.33
N TRP A 189 -22.42 -8.82 -21.71
CA TRP A 189 -21.46 -7.86 -21.19
C TRP A 189 -21.37 -7.92 -19.67
N PHE A 190 -20.29 -7.40 -19.11
CA PHE A 190 -20.09 -7.23 -17.68
C PHE A 190 -19.26 -5.96 -17.40
N VAL A 191 -19.36 -5.44 -16.21
CA VAL A 191 -18.55 -4.30 -15.76
C VAL A 191 -17.13 -4.79 -15.47
N GLU A 192 -16.15 -4.26 -16.21
CA GLU A 192 -14.73 -4.49 -15.93
C GLU A 192 -14.22 -3.51 -14.89
N LYS A 193 -14.45 -2.22 -15.14
CA LYS A 193 -13.92 -1.14 -14.30
C LYS A 193 -14.92 0.00 -14.15
N ILE A 194 -14.85 0.71 -13.03
CA ILE A 194 -15.55 1.97 -12.80
C ILE A 194 -14.62 2.97 -12.12
N SER A 195 -14.65 4.24 -12.57
CA SER A 195 -13.94 5.35 -11.91
C SER A 195 -14.97 6.38 -11.47
N LEU A 196 -14.90 6.85 -10.23
CA LEU A 196 -15.75 7.88 -9.67
C LEU A 196 -15.03 9.23 -9.66
N LEU A 197 -15.68 10.28 -10.14
CA LEU A 197 -15.16 11.66 -10.23
C LEU A 197 -13.74 11.76 -10.82
N PRO A 198 -13.43 11.11 -11.96
CA PRO A 198 -12.06 10.97 -12.45
C PRO A 198 -11.42 12.32 -12.84
N GLY A 199 -12.23 13.34 -13.15
CA GLY A 199 -11.76 14.67 -13.53
C GLY A 199 -11.57 15.66 -12.36
N LEU A 200 -12.04 15.31 -11.16
CA LEU A 200 -12.12 16.24 -10.01
C LEU A 200 -10.76 16.85 -9.63
N PHE A 201 -9.67 16.09 -9.72
CA PHE A 201 -8.32 16.56 -9.43
C PHE A 201 -7.47 16.78 -10.68
N SER A 202 -8.12 17.12 -11.80
CA SER A 202 -7.40 17.57 -12.99
C SER A 202 -6.95 19.02 -12.81
N VAL A 203 -5.70 19.30 -13.13
CA VAL A 203 -5.11 20.64 -13.07
C VAL A 203 -4.36 20.94 -14.35
N GLY A 204 -4.48 22.19 -14.82
CA GLY A 204 -3.83 22.67 -16.04
C GLY A 204 -2.33 22.93 -15.87
N ALA A 205 -1.66 23.21 -16.96
CA ALA A 205 -0.26 23.66 -16.94
C ALA A 205 -0.14 24.96 -16.13
N GLY A 206 0.95 25.08 -15.37
CA GLY A 206 1.19 26.25 -14.50
C GLY A 206 0.47 26.20 -13.16
N ALA A 207 0.05 25.03 -12.69
CA ALA A 207 -0.60 24.78 -11.38
C ALA A 207 0.35 25.00 -10.20
N VAL A 208 0.93 26.22 -10.09
CA VAL A 208 1.83 26.60 -9.00
C VAL A 208 1.04 26.61 -7.68
N GLY A 209 1.60 26.02 -6.64
CA GLY A 209 0.94 25.91 -5.33
C GLY A 209 -0.02 24.73 -5.21
N THR A 210 -0.15 23.91 -6.26
CA THR A 210 -0.91 22.66 -6.21
C THR A 210 0.02 21.47 -6.01
N THR A 211 -0.30 20.66 -5.02
CA THR A 211 0.45 19.44 -4.67
C THR A 211 -0.50 18.25 -4.63
N TYR A 212 -0.10 17.13 -5.24
CA TYR A 212 -0.74 15.83 -4.99
C TYR A 212 0.03 15.06 -3.94
N THR A 213 -0.71 14.41 -3.03
CA THR A 213 -0.15 13.47 -2.05
C THR A 213 -0.72 12.08 -2.34
N ILE A 214 0.18 11.11 -2.54
CA ILE A 214 -0.17 9.73 -2.91
C ILE A 214 0.53 8.72 -2.00
N PRO A 215 -0.05 7.52 -1.80
CA PRO A 215 0.48 6.48 -0.91
C PRO A 215 1.55 5.60 -1.57
N ASP A 216 2.46 6.18 -2.31
CA ASP A 216 3.57 5.48 -2.96
C ASP A 216 4.74 5.30 -1.98
N GLY A 217 5.03 4.04 -1.61
CA GLY A 217 6.04 3.74 -0.59
C GLY A 217 5.67 4.32 0.78
N CYS A 218 6.52 5.19 1.34
CA CYS A 218 6.21 5.89 2.59
C CYS A 218 5.19 7.03 2.42
N GLY A 219 4.95 7.45 1.19
CA GLY A 219 4.17 8.60 0.76
C GLY A 219 4.98 9.51 -0.14
N ALA A 220 4.34 10.10 -1.13
CA ALA A 220 4.95 11.07 -2.04
C ALA A 220 4.10 12.34 -2.15
N GLN A 221 4.76 13.49 -2.07
CA GLN A 221 4.22 14.77 -2.51
C GLN A 221 4.76 15.10 -3.90
N ILE A 222 3.87 15.51 -4.80
CA ILE A 222 4.16 15.82 -6.20
C ILE A 222 3.72 17.25 -6.47
N ASP A 223 4.67 18.14 -6.67
CA ASP A 223 4.41 19.52 -7.10
C ASP A 223 3.94 19.55 -8.56
N MET A 224 2.69 19.95 -8.76
CA MET A 224 2.04 19.98 -10.07
C MET A 224 2.45 21.17 -10.93
N GLY A 225 3.08 22.19 -10.35
CA GLY A 225 3.67 23.31 -11.06
C GLY A 225 5.05 23.02 -11.68
N THR A 226 5.67 21.90 -11.31
CA THR A 226 7.02 21.56 -11.78
C THR A 226 7.04 21.23 -13.27
N ILE A 227 7.91 21.91 -14.00
CA ILE A 227 8.23 21.64 -15.41
C ILE A 227 9.40 20.66 -15.47
N SER A 228 9.27 19.59 -16.24
CA SER A 228 10.30 18.55 -16.36
C SER A 228 10.19 17.86 -17.72
N GLU A 229 11.30 17.60 -18.36
CA GLU A 229 11.36 16.81 -19.61
C GLU A 229 10.91 15.34 -19.40
N LYS A 230 10.87 14.89 -18.15
CA LYS A 230 10.39 13.57 -17.79
C LYS A 230 9.01 13.68 -17.14
N PRO A 231 7.93 13.35 -17.85
CA PRO A 231 6.60 13.28 -17.25
C PRO A 231 6.58 12.20 -16.17
N LEU A 232 5.72 12.39 -15.17
CA LEU A 232 5.46 11.37 -14.16
C LEU A 232 4.16 10.65 -14.51
N ALA A 233 4.17 9.33 -14.49
CA ALA A 233 2.98 8.51 -14.66
C ALA A 233 3.07 7.29 -13.73
N LEU A 234 2.13 7.20 -12.80
CA LEU A 234 2.03 6.14 -11.80
C LEU A 234 0.65 5.51 -11.85
N ASN A 235 0.63 4.20 -11.73
CA ASN A 235 -0.58 3.42 -11.49
C ASN A 235 -0.30 2.54 -10.28
N LEU A 236 -0.94 2.85 -9.15
CA LEU A 236 -0.70 2.21 -7.87
C LEU A 236 -1.92 1.36 -7.50
N ASN A 237 -1.78 0.04 -7.53
CA ASN A 237 -2.83 -0.84 -7.04
C ASN A 237 -2.82 -0.84 -5.51
N VAL A 238 -3.97 -0.55 -4.91
CA VAL A 238 -4.11 -0.57 -3.45
C VAL A 238 -3.90 -1.99 -2.94
N TYR A 239 -3.02 -2.15 -1.95
CA TYR A 239 -2.57 -3.43 -1.39
C TYR A 239 -1.82 -4.35 -2.36
N GLY A 240 -1.15 -3.77 -3.36
CA GLY A 240 -0.34 -4.49 -4.32
C GLY A 240 -1.14 -5.06 -5.51
N GLU A 241 -0.52 -5.92 -6.27
CA GLU A 241 -1.11 -6.43 -7.50
C GLU A 241 -2.05 -7.61 -7.32
N ASP A 242 -3.00 -7.70 -8.23
CA ASP A 242 -3.68 -8.94 -8.51
C ASP A 242 -2.86 -9.79 -9.50
N VAL A 243 -1.98 -10.58 -8.95
CA VAL A 243 -1.02 -11.41 -9.70
C VAL A 243 -1.69 -12.49 -10.56
N SER A 244 -2.97 -12.73 -10.38
CA SER A 244 -3.75 -13.66 -11.20
C SER A 244 -4.06 -13.09 -12.59
N PHE A 245 -4.04 -11.76 -12.74
CA PHE A 245 -4.47 -11.09 -13.96
C PHE A 245 -3.45 -10.14 -14.58
N TYR A 246 -2.53 -9.61 -13.80
CA TYR A 246 -1.66 -8.52 -14.23
C TYR A 246 -0.19 -8.85 -14.02
N ASN A 247 0.64 -8.30 -14.90
CA ASN A 247 2.06 -8.22 -14.66
C ASN A 247 2.35 -7.14 -13.63
N TYR A 248 3.44 -7.27 -12.89
CA TYR A 248 3.88 -6.42 -11.80
C TYR A 248 3.58 -4.93 -12.02
N SER A 249 2.93 -4.28 -11.04
CA SER A 249 2.84 -2.84 -10.85
C SER A 249 3.26 -2.43 -9.44
N GLN A 250 3.42 -1.14 -9.21
CA GLN A 250 3.63 -0.62 -7.87
C GLN A 250 2.35 -0.70 -7.03
N GLY A 251 2.49 -1.09 -5.76
CA GLY A 251 1.38 -1.09 -4.83
C GLY A 251 1.32 0.19 -4.01
N ALA A 252 0.11 0.68 -3.78
CA ALA A 252 -0.20 1.62 -2.72
C ALA A 252 -0.43 0.88 -1.41
N LEU A 253 0.17 1.34 -0.32
CA LEU A 253 0.03 0.70 1.00
C LEU A 253 -1.18 1.21 1.78
N LEU A 254 -1.72 2.37 1.39
CA LEU A 254 -2.86 3.03 2.03
C LEU A 254 -3.94 3.37 0.99
N PRO A 255 -5.23 3.30 1.34
CA PRO A 255 -6.33 3.53 0.42
C PRO A 255 -6.74 5.02 0.37
N PHE A 256 -5.84 5.91 -0.04
CA PHE A 256 -6.13 7.34 -0.13
C PHE A 256 -5.39 8.00 -1.29
N PHE A 257 -5.83 9.20 -1.64
CA PHE A 257 -5.10 10.16 -2.45
C PHE A 257 -5.63 11.58 -2.17
N ALA A 258 -4.79 12.60 -2.33
CA ALA A 258 -5.20 13.95 -1.97
C ALA A 258 -4.64 15.02 -2.90
N LYS A 259 -5.38 16.13 -3.00
CA LYS A 259 -4.94 17.39 -3.61
C LYS A 259 -4.89 18.47 -2.54
N THR A 260 -3.78 19.20 -2.47
CA THR A 260 -3.65 20.42 -1.67
C THR A 260 -3.39 21.58 -2.60
N GLU A 261 -4.14 22.66 -2.45
CA GLU A 261 -4.00 23.89 -3.25
C GLU A 261 -4.33 25.09 -2.40
N ASN A 262 -3.44 26.08 -2.36
CA ASN A 262 -3.62 27.33 -1.61
C ASN A 262 -4.07 27.17 -0.15
N GLY A 263 -3.52 26.17 0.56
CA GLY A 263 -3.84 25.88 1.96
C GLY A 263 -5.14 25.10 2.16
N VAL A 264 -5.85 24.72 1.08
CA VAL A 264 -7.01 23.84 1.14
C VAL A 264 -6.62 22.44 0.70
N THR A 265 -6.94 21.43 1.49
CA THR A 265 -6.76 20.03 1.13
C THR A 265 -8.11 19.37 0.90
N ILE A 266 -8.19 18.63 -0.20
CA ILE A 266 -9.25 17.64 -0.43
C ILE A 266 -8.59 16.28 -0.36
N ASN A 267 -8.85 15.56 0.71
CA ASN A 267 -8.36 14.20 0.92
C ASN A 267 -9.46 13.22 0.53
N THR A 268 -9.12 12.27 -0.33
CA THR A 268 -10.01 11.19 -0.77
C THR A 268 -9.62 9.91 -0.06
N ILE A 269 -10.55 9.33 0.68
CA ILE A 269 -10.41 8.00 1.28
C ILE A 269 -11.21 7.01 0.43
N ILE A 270 -10.59 5.90 0.04
CA ILE A 270 -11.29 4.80 -0.62
C ILE A 270 -11.90 3.95 0.49
N GLU A 271 -13.22 4.00 0.65
CA GLU A 271 -13.92 3.43 1.81
C GLU A 271 -14.29 1.96 1.60
N GLU A 272 -14.95 1.64 0.48
CA GLU A 272 -15.38 0.30 0.12
C GLU A 272 -14.87 -0.08 -1.26
N GLY A 273 -14.49 -1.35 -1.44
CA GLY A 273 -13.84 -1.82 -2.65
C GLY A 273 -12.37 -1.36 -2.77
N ASP A 274 -11.74 -1.04 -1.65
CA ASP A 274 -10.35 -0.57 -1.60
C ASP A 274 -9.36 -1.58 -2.20
N ALA A 275 -9.57 -2.88 -2.00
CA ALA A 275 -8.77 -3.92 -2.64
C ALA A 275 -8.92 -3.97 -4.18
N LEU A 276 -10.00 -3.41 -4.73
CA LEU A 276 -10.27 -3.36 -6.17
C LEU A 276 -9.64 -2.13 -6.84
N SER A 277 -9.04 -1.24 -6.05
CA SER A 277 -8.69 0.12 -6.45
C SER A 277 -7.31 0.23 -7.07
N GLN A 278 -7.21 1.09 -8.09
CA GLN A 278 -5.97 1.55 -8.69
C GLN A 278 -5.95 3.07 -8.73
N ILE A 279 -5.00 3.68 -8.03
CA ILE A 279 -4.77 5.13 -8.03
C ILE A 279 -3.89 5.47 -9.23
N THR A 280 -4.39 6.33 -10.10
CA THR A 280 -3.65 6.83 -11.26
C THR A 280 -3.24 8.28 -11.00
N CYS A 281 -1.94 8.55 -11.07
CA CYS A 281 -1.36 9.89 -10.94
C CYS A 281 -0.51 10.20 -12.17
N LYS A 282 -0.75 11.35 -12.78
CA LYS A 282 0.06 11.81 -13.91
C LYS A 282 0.39 13.30 -13.77
N ARG A 283 1.64 13.63 -14.01
CA ARG A 283 2.10 15.01 -14.22
C ARG A 283 2.72 15.12 -15.60
N PHE A 284 2.32 16.13 -16.36
CA PHE A 284 2.81 16.41 -17.71
C PHE A 284 4.16 17.12 -17.69
N GLU A 285 4.84 17.16 -18.83
CA GLU A 285 6.13 17.83 -18.99
C GLU A 285 6.09 19.34 -18.64
N LYS A 286 4.98 20.01 -18.97
CA LYS A 286 4.74 21.44 -18.72
C LYS A 286 4.07 21.75 -17.39
N GLY A 287 4.04 20.77 -16.48
CA GLY A 287 3.22 20.83 -15.28
C GLY A 287 1.75 20.57 -15.57
N GLY A 288 0.96 20.57 -14.50
CA GLY A 288 -0.43 20.08 -14.54
C GLY A 288 -0.52 18.57 -14.67
N GLY A 289 -1.71 18.04 -14.64
CA GLY A 289 -1.96 16.59 -14.70
C GLY A 289 -3.28 16.18 -14.07
N TYR A 290 -3.35 14.94 -13.62
CA TYR A 290 -4.55 14.41 -13.00
C TYR A 290 -4.25 13.34 -11.95
N LEU A 291 -5.21 13.14 -11.05
CA LEU A 291 -5.15 12.15 -9.98
C LEU A 291 -6.57 11.61 -9.75
N TYR A 292 -6.75 10.30 -9.85
CA TYR A 292 -8.04 9.65 -9.64
C TYR A 292 -7.89 8.17 -9.31
N ASN A 293 -9.00 7.54 -8.88
CA ASN A 293 -9.10 6.13 -8.60
C ASN A 293 -9.98 5.40 -9.63
N THR A 294 -9.63 4.14 -9.88
CA THR A 294 -10.42 3.21 -10.69
C THR A 294 -10.63 1.91 -9.92
N PHE A 295 -11.85 1.46 -9.78
CA PHE A 295 -12.20 0.16 -9.22
C PHE A 295 -12.24 -0.90 -10.32
N THR A 296 -11.49 -1.98 -10.16
CA THR A 296 -11.56 -3.15 -11.05
C THR A 296 -12.59 -4.12 -10.50
N VAL A 297 -13.83 -3.99 -10.97
CA VAL A 297 -14.99 -4.78 -10.53
C VAL A 297 -14.86 -6.25 -10.97
N THR A 298 -14.42 -6.45 -12.22
CA THR A 298 -14.18 -7.77 -12.79
C THR A 298 -12.79 -7.80 -13.41
N PRO A 299 -11.79 -8.40 -12.75
CA PRO A 299 -10.47 -8.51 -13.34
C PRO A 299 -10.48 -9.46 -14.51
N CYS A 300 -9.77 -9.10 -15.58
CA CYS A 300 -9.65 -9.93 -16.76
C CYS A 300 -8.34 -9.68 -17.51
N SER A 301 -7.86 -10.69 -18.20
CA SER A 301 -6.68 -10.61 -19.07
C SER A 301 -6.83 -11.50 -20.30
N SER A 302 -5.92 -11.36 -21.24
CA SER A 302 -5.80 -12.25 -22.39
C SER A 302 -4.41 -12.85 -22.42
N VAL A 303 -4.31 -14.17 -22.35
CA VAL A 303 -3.06 -14.92 -22.35
C VAL A 303 -3.13 -15.93 -23.48
N ASP A 304 -2.13 -15.89 -24.38
CA ASP A 304 -2.04 -16.79 -25.55
C ASP A 304 -3.33 -16.86 -26.36
N GLY A 305 -3.99 -15.71 -26.54
CA GLY A 305 -5.25 -15.60 -27.28
C GLY A 305 -6.48 -16.14 -26.55
N LYS A 306 -6.33 -16.58 -25.29
CA LYS A 306 -7.44 -16.99 -24.43
C LYS A 306 -7.81 -15.84 -23.49
N PHE A 307 -9.08 -15.50 -23.50
CA PHE A 307 -9.64 -14.54 -22.57
C PHE A 307 -9.91 -15.22 -21.22
N ILE A 308 -9.37 -14.65 -20.14
CA ILE A 308 -9.57 -15.10 -18.77
C ILE A 308 -10.36 -14.02 -18.05
N LYS A 309 -11.48 -14.41 -17.46
CA LYS A 309 -12.33 -13.57 -16.61
C LYS A 309 -12.25 -14.07 -15.17
N GLY A 310 -11.98 -13.18 -14.23
CA GLY A 310 -12.10 -13.45 -12.80
C GLY A 310 -13.52 -13.27 -12.27
N GLU A 311 -13.68 -13.48 -10.98
CA GLU A 311 -14.95 -13.25 -10.29
C GLU A 311 -15.28 -11.76 -10.25
N SER A 312 -16.54 -11.44 -10.50
CA SER A 312 -17.05 -10.08 -10.39
C SER A 312 -17.37 -9.76 -8.95
N TYR A 313 -16.89 -8.63 -8.46
CA TYR A 313 -17.32 -8.14 -7.16
C TYR A 313 -18.76 -7.63 -7.23
N ASN A 314 -19.60 -8.12 -6.33
CA ASN A 314 -21.01 -7.73 -6.20
C ASN A 314 -21.22 -7.06 -4.85
N GLY A 315 -20.99 -5.77 -4.78
CA GLY A 315 -21.09 -4.98 -3.56
C GLY A 315 -20.83 -3.50 -3.84
N VAL A 316 -20.74 -2.71 -2.80
CA VAL A 316 -20.55 -1.27 -2.90
C VAL A 316 -19.08 -0.95 -3.17
N VAL A 317 -18.82 -0.02 -4.09
CA VAL A 317 -17.55 0.67 -4.24
C VAL A 317 -17.78 2.13 -3.89
N SER A 318 -16.94 2.68 -3.04
CA SER A 318 -17.12 4.05 -2.55
C SER A 318 -15.83 4.77 -2.24
N GLN A 319 -15.89 6.09 -2.32
CA GLN A 319 -14.83 6.98 -1.86
C GLN A 319 -15.43 8.22 -1.22
N SER A 320 -14.83 8.63 -0.11
CA SER A 320 -15.22 9.84 0.61
C SER A 320 -14.20 10.95 0.40
N TYR A 321 -14.70 12.19 0.44
CA TYR A 321 -13.91 13.42 0.26
C TYR A 321 -14.02 14.26 1.53
N ILE A 322 -12.87 14.65 2.09
CA ILE A 322 -12.77 15.50 3.27
C ILE A 322 -12.10 16.80 2.84
N VAL A 323 -12.85 17.90 2.90
CA VAL A 323 -12.37 19.24 2.54
C VAL A 323 -11.90 19.96 3.80
N THR A 324 -10.63 20.34 3.86
CA THR A 324 -10.01 20.98 5.03
C THR A 324 -9.39 22.31 4.64
N ARG A 325 -9.84 23.39 5.29
CA ARG A 325 -9.20 24.71 5.28
C ARG A 325 -7.99 24.75 6.20
N GLU A 326 -7.06 25.65 5.93
CA GLU A 326 -5.87 25.86 6.77
C GLU A 326 -5.15 24.53 7.05
N SER A 327 -5.07 23.70 6.00
CA SER A 327 -4.49 22.36 6.07
C SER A 327 -2.98 22.44 6.29
N ASP A 328 -2.47 21.61 7.20
CA ASP A 328 -1.04 21.35 7.38
C ASP A 328 -0.53 20.28 6.36
N GLY A 329 -1.07 20.30 5.15
CA GLY A 329 -0.67 19.44 4.05
C GLY A 329 -0.77 17.95 4.39
N TYR A 330 0.32 17.20 4.18
CA TYR A 330 0.32 15.75 4.43
C TYR A 330 0.15 15.37 5.90
N ASN A 331 0.40 16.26 6.87
CA ASN A 331 0.14 15.99 8.29
C ASN A 331 -1.38 15.87 8.53
N THR A 332 -2.17 16.78 7.97
CA THR A 332 -3.64 16.70 8.00
C THR A 332 -4.14 15.44 7.28
N ILE A 333 -3.60 15.14 6.10
CA ILE A 333 -3.95 13.94 5.33
C ILE A 333 -3.69 12.67 6.13
N ALA A 334 -2.51 12.54 6.73
CA ALA A 334 -2.14 11.37 7.51
C ALA A 334 -3.06 11.15 8.73
N ALA A 335 -3.44 12.23 9.42
CA ALA A 335 -4.39 12.16 10.53
C ALA A 335 -5.75 11.62 10.09
N GLN A 336 -6.31 12.16 9.00
CA GLN A 336 -7.60 11.75 8.45
C GLN A 336 -7.57 10.30 7.94
N VAL A 337 -6.50 9.88 7.27
CA VAL A 337 -6.31 8.48 6.82
C VAL A 337 -6.26 7.55 8.01
N ARG A 338 -5.52 7.91 9.07
CA ARG A 338 -5.45 7.13 10.31
C ARG A 338 -6.83 6.96 10.95
N ASP A 339 -7.58 8.05 11.06
CA ASP A 339 -8.92 8.02 11.65
C ASP A 339 -9.86 7.11 10.85
N ALA A 340 -9.87 7.23 9.51
CA ALA A 340 -10.66 6.37 8.64
C ALA A 340 -10.30 4.88 8.78
N LEU A 341 -9.01 4.54 8.84
CA LEU A 341 -8.56 3.15 9.01
C LEU A 341 -8.87 2.61 10.42
N THR A 342 -8.91 3.48 11.43
CA THR A 342 -9.32 3.12 12.79
C THR A 342 -10.84 2.88 12.85
N GLU A 343 -11.63 3.73 12.22
CA GLU A 343 -13.09 3.55 12.08
C GLU A 343 -13.44 2.25 11.36
N ARG A 344 -12.69 1.91 10.30
CA ARG A 344 -12.81 0.65 9.54
C ARG A 344 -12.25 -0.58 10.28
N ASN A 345 -11.71 -0.39 11.47
CA ASN A 345 -11.14 -1.48 12.27
C ASN A 345 -9.90 -2.15 11.63
N TYR A 346 -9.18 -1.43 10.76
CA TYR A 346 -7.90 -1.88 10.21
C TYR A 346 -6.71 -1.54 11.12
N LEU A 347 -6.84 -0.48 11.92
CA LEU A 347 -5.85 -0.08 12.92
C LEU A 347 -6.44 -0.07 14.33
N ASN A 348 -5.59 -0.34 15.32
CA ASN A 348 -5.92 -0.06 16.70
C ASN A 348 -5.74 1.45 16.98
N ALA A 349 -6.63 2.03 17.78
CA ALA A 349 -6.52 3.43 18.20
C ALA A 349 -5.22 3.71 18.98
N SER A 350 -4.71 2.69 19.68
CA SER A 350 -3.42 2.68 20.37
C SER A 350 -2.76 1.32 20.22
N ALA A 351 -1.44 1.25 20.38
CA ALA A 351 -0.72 -0.02 20.28
C ALA A 351 -1.27 -1.06 21.26
N SER A 352 -1.47 -2.29 20.77
CA SER A 352 -1.89 -3.43 21.59
C SER A 352 -0.84 -3.82 22.63
N ASN A 353 0.44 -3.58 22.34
CA ASN A 353 1.58 -3.79 23.22
C ASN A 353 2.24 -2.46 23.54
N THR A 354 2.33 -2.12 24.82
CA THR A 354 3.10 -0.96 25.28
C THR A 354 4.55 -1.37 25.53
N PHE A 355 5.45 -0.72 24.81
CA PHE A 355 6.88 -0.92 24.99
C PHE A 355 7.43 0.13 25.98
N THR A 356 8.14 -0.32 27.00
CA THR A 356 8.89 0.55 27.92
C THR A 356 10.29 0.86 27.41
N ASP A 357 10.87 -0.08 26.66
CA ASP A 357 12.17 0.03 26.02
C ASP A 357 12.04 -0.27 24.52
N LEU A 358 12.94 0.33 23.72
CA LEU A 358 12.98 0.13 22.26
C LEU A 358 13.13 -1.37 21.94
N PRO A 359 12.19 -1.98 21.19
CA PRO A 359 12.41 -3.31 20.62
C PRO A 359 13.51 -3.26 19.54
N PHE A 360 14.09 -4.42 19.25
CA PHE A 360 15.14 -4.53 18.25
C PHE A 360 14.87 -5.71 17.32
N PHE A 361 14.66 -5.43 16.03
CA PHE A 361 14.29 -6.45 15.08
C PHE A 361 15.51 -7.00 14.35
N ILE A 362 15.66 -8.31 14.36
CA ILE A 362 16.66 -9.01 13.56
C ILE A 362 16.00 -10.12 12.75
N ASN A 363 16.41 -10.28 11.50
CA ASN A 363 16.10 -11.44 10.71
C ASN A 363 17.37 -12.32 10.60
N VAL A 364 17.26 -13.58 10.95
CA VAL A 364 18.33 -14.56 10.81
C VAL A 364 17.94 -15.58 9.77
N VAL A 365 18.84 -15.84 8.80
CA VAL A 365 18.59 -16.80 7.73
C VAL A 365 19.21 -18.15 8.09
N GLY A 366 18.37 -19.16 8.24
CA GLY A 366 18.77 -20.54 8.58
C GLY A 366 19.39 -21.27 7.40
N SER A 367 18.59 -21.44 6.35
CA SER A 367 19.02 -22.09 5.09
C SER A 367 18.34 -21.45 3.90
N THR A 368 18.98 -21.46 2.73
CA THR A 368 18.38 -20.96 1.48
C THR A 368 17.52 -22.00 0.76
N ASP A 369 17.94 -23.27 0.78
CA ASP A 369 17.37 -24.35 -0.04
C ASP A 369 17.24 -25.69 0.72
N GLY A 370 17.42 -25.67 2.03
CA GLY A 370 17.45 -26.87 2.88
C GLY A 370 18.82 -27.51 3.00
N ASP A 371 19.67 -27.43 1.99
CA ASP A 371 21.02 -28.02 1.96
C ASP A 371 22.10 -27.05 2.44
N ASN A 372 21.96 -25.76 2.10
CA ASN A 372 22.94 -24.73 2.43
C ASN A 372 22.64 -24.13 3.82
N LYS A 373 23.24 -24.70 4.85
CA LYS A 373 23.15 -24.18 6.22
C LYS A 373 23.94 -22.87 6.36
N LEU A 374 23.25 -21.81 6.73
CA LEU A 374 23.83 -20.50 7.05
C LEU A 374 23.83 -20.22 8.54
N THR A 375 22.77 -20.63 9.25
CA THR A 375 22.63 -20.47 10.69
C THR A 375 21.83 -21.64 11.25
N SER A 376 22.37 -22.38 12.21
CA SER A 376 21.61 -23.40 12.96
C SER A 376 20.74 -22.76 14.02
N TYR A 377 19.83 -23.55 14.61
CA TYR A 377 19.03 -23.09 15.75
C TYR A 377 19.92 -22.68 16.94
N GLU A 378 20.94 -23.49 17.27
CA GLU A 378 21.93 -23.14 18.28
C GLU A 378 22.68 -21.84 17.97
N SER A 379 23.14 -21.69 16.73
CA SER A 379 23.84 -20.47 16.30
C SER A 379 22.94 -19.22 16.32
N ALA A 380 21.64 -19.36 16.11
CA ALA A 380 20.70 -18.24 16.26
C ALA A 380 20.58 -17.78 17.73
N ALA A 381 20.56 -18.73 18.66
CA ALA A 381 20.62 -18.42 20.10
C ALA A 381 21.94 -17.73 20.48
N GLU A 382 23.08 -18.18 19.95
CA GLU A 382 24.39 -17.53 20.15
C GLU A 382 24.39 -16.07 19.66
N ILE A 383 23.79 -15.78 18.50
CA ILE A 383 23.67 -14.40 17.97
C ILE A 383 22.91 -13.52 18.96
N THR A 384 21.76 -13.98 19.46
CA THR A 384 20.96 -13.21 20.41
C THR A 384 21.65 -13.03 21.77
N ALA A 385 22.30 -14.08 22.27
CA ALA A 385 23.08 -14.02 23.51
C ALA A 385 24.24 -13.02 23.41
N LEU A 386 24.96 -13.02 22.27
CA LEU A 386 26.04 -12.06 22.04
C LEU A 386 25.53 -10.63 22.00
N LEU A 387 24.44 -10.36 21.26
CA LEU A 387 23.84 -9.03 21.22
C LEU A 387 23.36 -8.57 22.60
N LYS A 388 22.75 -9.48 23.38
CA LYS A 388 22.31 -9.22 24.76
C LYS A 388 23.51 -8.88 25.66
N SER A 389 24.62 -9.60 25.53
CA SER A 389 25.85 -9.33 26.31
C SER A 389 26.45 -7.95 26.02
N ARG A 390 26.17 -7.41 24.82
CA ARG A 390 26.56 -6.06 24.38
C ARG A 390 25.52 -4.97 24.67
N GLY A 391 24.48 -5.30 25.44
CA GLY A 391 23.46 -4.35 25.88
C GLY A 391 22.22 -4.22 25.01
N VAL A 392 22.09 -5.01 23.94
CA VAL A 392 20.85 -5.05 23.14
C VAL A 392 19.75 -5.78 23.93
N ARG A 393 18.54 -5.27 23.95
CA ARG A 393 17.39 -5.82 24.69
C ARG A 393 16.17 -5.89 23.79
N ASN A 394 15.15 -6.62 24.24
CA ASN A 394 13.86 -6.75 23.55
C ASN A 394 14.02 -7.17 22.09
N ILE A 395 14.82 -8.20 21.85
CA ILE A 395 15.09 -8.70 20.49
C ILE A 395 13.87 -9.46 20.00
N ALA A 396 13.30 -9.02 18.89
CA ALA A 396 12.37 -9.81 18.09
C ALA A 396 13.17 -10.50 16.99
N LEU A 397 13.46 -11.78 17.21
CA LEU A 397 14.18 -12.62 16.26
C LEU A 397 13.20 -13.21 15.26
N ARG A 398 13.25 -12.76 14.01
CA ARG A 398 12.65 -13.42 12.88
C ARG A 398 13.61 -14.48 12.35
N PHE A 399 13.15 -15.71 12.18
CA PHE A 399 13.97 -16.80 11.66
C PHE A 399 13.44 -17.24 10.30
N SER A 400 14.08 -16.75 9.24
CA SER A 400 13.77 -17.11 7.85
C SER A 400 14.51 -18.38 7.45
N GLY A 401 13.92 -19.20 6.56
CA GLY A 401 14.58 -20.42 6.09
C GLY A 401 14.83 -21.45 7.19
N TYR A 402 13.96 -21.49 8.18
CA TYR A 402 14.03 -22.39 9.35
C TYR A 402 13.72 -23.85 9.03
N GLY A 403 12.90 -24.09 8.01
CA GLY A 403 12.33 -25.38 7.71
C GLY A 403 13.22 -26.25 6.80
N LYS A 404 12.76 -27.47 6.57
CA LYS A 404 13.45 -28.50 5.78
C LYS A 404 13.82 -28.03 4.36
N ASN A 405 13.01 -27.16 3.77
CA ASN A 405 13.25 -26.64 2.42
C ASN A 405 13.91 -25.23 2.44
N GLY A 406 14.47 -24.80 3.56
CA GLY A 406 15.05 -23.46 3.69
C GLY A 406 14.02 -22.37 3.49
N LEU A 407 14.38 -21.31 2.74
CA LEU A 407 13.48 -20.21 2.40
C LEU A 407 12.26 -20.63 1.57
N GLU A 408 12.31 -21.81 0.95
CA GLU A 408 11.21 -22.40 0.18
C GLU A 408 10.25 -23.24 1.06
N THR A 409 10.37 -23.18 2.39
CA THR A 409 9.46 -23.87 3.30
C THR A 409 8.08 -23.23 3.24
N LEU A 410 7.07 -24.06 2.98
CA LEU A 410 5.67 -23.64 2.81
C LEU A 410 4.84 -23.97 4.06
N SER A 411 3.79 -23.19 4.30
CA SER A 411 2.93 -23.37 5.47
C SER A 411 2.17 -24.68 5.51
N GLY A 412 1.89 -25.30 4.37
CA GLY A 412 1.30 -26.64 4.31
C GLY A 412 2.26 -27.76 4.76
N ASP A 413 3.57 -27.47 4.87
CA ASP A 413 4.60 -28.41 5.31
C ASP A 413 5.65 -27.68 6.18
N MET A 414 5.22 -27.22 7.36
CA MET A 414 6.06 -26.49 8.32
C MET A 414 7.02 -27.42 9.08
N LYS A 415 7.70 -28.32 8.36
CA LYS A 415 8.67 -29.25 8.95
C LYS A 415 9.97 -28.56 9.28
N LEU A 416 10.42 -28.77 10.49
CA LEU A 416 11.72 -28.30 10.98
C LEU A 416 12.86 -28.98 10.20
N SER A 417 13.99 -28.29 10.09
CA SER A 417 15.17 -28.78 9.37
C SER A 417 16.09 -29.58 10.30
N ASP A 418 16.28 -30.87 10.00
CA ASP A 418 17.28 -31.70 10.70
C ASP A 418 18.69 -31.14 10.54
N ALA A 419 19.00 -30.55 9.39
CA ALA A 419 20.31 -29.93 9.14
C ALA A 419 20.59 -28.71 10.03
N LEU A 420 19.53 -28.03 10.53
CA LEU A 420 19.65 -26.88 11.42
C LEU A 420 19.64 -27.27 12.91
N GLY A 421 19.34 -28.54 13.23
CA GLY A 421 19.31 -29.05 14.62
C GLY A 421 18.06 -29.85 14.97
N GLY A 422 17.14 -30.07 14.00
CA GLY A 422 15.93 -30.83 14.20
C GLY A 422 14.96 -30.22 15.20
N GLU A 423 13.99 -31.00 15.65
CA GLU A 423 12.96 -30.58 16.59
C GLU A 423 13.54 -30.20 17.96
N ASP A 424 14.46 -31.00 18.50
CA ASP A 424 15.10 -30.75 19.80
C ASP A 424 15.86 -29.43 19.78
N GLY A 425 16.61 -29.15 18.70
CA GLY A 425 17.33 -27.89 18.52
C GLY A 425 16.41 -26.68 18.42
N PHE A 426 15.26 -26.83 17.77
CA PHE A 426 14.28 -25.77 17.68
C PHE A 426 13.58 -25.48 19.02
N ILE A 427 13.21 -26.51 19.77
CA ILE A 427 12.61 -26.37 21.11
C ILE A 427 13.60 -25.62 22.01
N LYS A 428 14.87 -26.03 22.02
CA LYS A 428 15.91 -25.38 22.80
C LYS A 428 16.08 -23.91 22.43
N LEU A 429 16.13 -23.59 21.11
CA LEU A 429 16.17 -22.19 20.64
C LEU A 429 14.99 -21.38 21.19
N ASN A 430 13.77 -21.93 21.08
CA ASN A 430 12.55 -21.25 21.51
C ASN A 430 12.56 -20.97 23.02
N GLU A 431 13.01 -21.93 23.83
CA GLU A 431 13.16 -21.78 25.27
C GLU A 431 14.22 -20.71 25.62
N GLU A 432 15.43 -20.78 25.03
CA GLU A 432 16.51 -19.83 25.25
C GLU A 432 16.15 -18.39 24.87
N ILE A 433 15.38 -18.21 23.77
CA ILE A 433 14.88 -16.89 23.35
C ILE A 433 13.87 -16.34 24.38
N ALA A 434 12.94 -17.19 24.85
CA ALA A 434 11.94 -16.80 25.84
C ALA A 434 12.58 -16.47 27.21
N GLU A 435 13.55 -17.27 27.69
CA GLU A 435 14.28 -17.01 28.92
C GLU A 435 15.06 -15.68 28.90
N GLN A 436 15.44 -15.24 27.72
CA GLN A 436 16.08 -13.95 27.51
C GLN A 436 15.10 -12.77 27.45
N SER A 437 13.79 -13.01 27.59
CA SER A 437 12.74 -12.02 27.38
C SER A 437 12.75 -11.42 25.96
N ASN A 438 13.11 -12.25 24.98
CA ASN A 438 13.06 -11.98 23.55
C ASN A 438 11.87 -12.73 22.91
N SER A 439 11.58 -12.45 21.66
CA SER A 439 10.51 -13.12 20.91
C SER A 439 11.07 -13.80 19.67
N LEU A 440 10.62 -15.04 19.39
CA LEU A 440 10.94 -15.79 18.18
C LEU A 440 9.75 -15.74 17.22
N TYR A 441 9.99 -15.35 15.97
CA TYR A 441 9.04 -15.34 14.88
C TYR A 441 9.52 -16.24 13.74
N ILE A 442 8.65 -17.09 13.27
CA ILE A 442 8.93 -18.04 12.18
C ILE A 442 8.22 -17.56 10.90
N ASP A 443 8.95 -17.48 9.81
CA ASP A 443 8.39 -17.11 8.51
C ASP A 443 7.34 -18.09 8.03
N ALA A 444 6.21 -17.58 7.57
CA ALA A 444 5.14 -18.37 7.00
C ALA A 444 4.56 -17.71 5.73
N ASN A 445 4.24 -18.54 4.75
CA ASN A 445 3.63 -18.16 3.49
C ASN A 445 2.23 -18.77 3.38
N ILE A 446 1.20 -17.94 3.27
CA ILE A 446 -0.20 -18.40 3.21
C ILE A 446 -0.56 -18.87 1.80
N PHE A 447 -0.05 -18.18 0.78
CA PHE A 447 -0.54 -18.30 -0.60
C PHE A 447 0.23 -19.30 -1.46
N ALA A 448 1.45 -19.65 -1.06
CA ALA A 448 2.33 -20.43 -1.90
C ALA A 448 2.12 -21.94 -1.73
N LYS A 449 2.11 -22.65 -2.86
CA LYS A 449 2.12 -24.12 -2.95
C LYS A 449 3.14 -24.58 -3.98
N LYS A 450 3.90 -25.62 -3.65
CA LYS A 450 4.84 -26.23 -4.57
C LYS A 450 4.13 -27.08 -5.63
N GLY A 451 4.46 -26.87 -6.90
CA GLY A 451 4.03 -27.73 -7.99
C GLY A 451 3.02 -27.09 -8.95
N LYS A 452 2.38 -27.92 -9.76
CA LYS A 452 1.41 -27.47 -10.76
C LYS A 452 0.11 -27.02 -10.11
N SER A 453 -0.56 -26.01 -10.70
CA SER A 453 -1.89 -25.59 -10.27
C SER A 453 -2.87 -26.75 -10.25
N THR A 454 -3.67 -26.81 -9.22
CA THR A 454 -4.81 -27.72 -9.06
C THR A 454 -6.10 -26.98 -9.36
N LYS A 455 -7.26 -27.63 -9.27
CA LYS A 455 -8.56 -26.95 -9.38
C LYS A 455 -8.79 -25.91 -8.27
N GLN A 456 -8.02 -25.98 -7.19
CA GLN A 456 -8.10 -25.10 -6.02
C GLN A 456 -6.98 -24.03 -6.02
N SER A 457 -6.06 -24.08 -6.98
CA SER A 457 -4.96 -23.11 -7.08
C SER A 457 -5.28 -22.08 -8.15
N VAL A 458 -4.89 -20.85 -7.92
CA VAL A 458 -4.96 -19.80 -8.94
C VAL A 458 -4.11 -20.22 -10.13
N ILE A 459 -4.67 -20.13 -11.33
CA ILE A 459 -3.92 -20.37 -12.55
C ILE A 459 -2.92 -19.23 -12.71
N TYR A 460 -1.70 -19.56 -12.46
CA TYR A 460 -0.57 -18.71 -12.59
C TYR A 460 -0.21 -18.57 -14.08
N ASN A 461 -0.10 -17.32 -14.52
CA ASN A 461 0.36 -17.03 -15.85
C ASN A 461 1.89 -17.23 -15.91
N GLU A 462 2.43 -18.02 -16.84
CA GLU A 462 3.86 -18.21 -17.03
C GLU A 462 4.63 -16.89 -17.24
N THR A 463 3.95 -15.83 -17.67
CA THR A 463 4.53 -14.49 -17.80
C THR A 463 4.56 -13.72 -16.50
N SER A 464 3.77 -14.11 -15.50
CA SER A 464 3.73 -13.53 -14.16
C SER A 464 4.83 -14.15 -13.31
N LYS A 465 6.08 -13.89 -13.65
CA LYS A 465 7.17 -14.22 -12.75
C LYS A 465 7.08 -13.30 -11.55
N PHE A 466 6.69 -13.85 -10.43
CA PHE A 466 6.72 -13.15 -9.16
C PHE A 466 8.14 -12.76 -8.85
N ALA A 467 8.47 -11.51 -9.07
CA ALA A 467 9.74 -10.98 -8.65
C ALA A 467 9.76 -10.92 -7.13
N GLY A 468 10.13 -12.01 -6.48
CA GLY A 468 10.73 -11.93 -5.19
C GLY A 468 9.92 -12.31 -3.96
N VAL A 469 8.63 -12.64 -4.06
CA VAL A 469 7.85 -13.05 -2.88
C VAL A 469 7.54 -14.55 -2.90
N VAL A 470 7.18 -15.06 -4.06
CA VAL A 470 6.96 -16.50 -4.29
C VAL A 470 7.85 -16.94 -5.46
N PRO A 471 8.68 -17.98 -5.32
CA PRO A 471 9.44 -18.52 -6.43
C PRO A 471 8.56 -18.91 -7.61
N ALA A 472 9.03 -18.70 -8.84
CA ALA A 472 8.26 -18.94 -10.07
C ALA A 472 7.76 -20.38 -10.27
N GLU A 473 8.28 -21.32 -9.52
CA GLU A 473 7.88 -22.74 -9.50
C GLU A 473 6.72 -23.05 -8.55
N PHE A 474 6.23 -22.06 -7.80
CA PHE A 474 5.11 -22.23 -6.90
C PHE A 474 3.81 -21.72 -7.54
N ALA A 475 2.73 -22.45 -7.32
CA ALA A 475 1.37 -22.01 -7.60
C ALA A 475 0.82 -21.21 -6.42
N LEU A 476 -0.18 -20.37 -6.66
CA LEU A 476 -0.96 -19.72 -5.62
C LEU A 476 -2.13 -20.62 -5.21
N GLU A 477 -2.43 -20.63 -3.92
CA GLU A 477 -3.52 -21.40 -3.37
C GLU A 477 -4.89 -20.72 -3.62
N GLY A 478 -5.93 -21.51 -3.85
CA GLY A 478 -7.30 -21.04 -3.75
C GLY A 478 -7.73 -20.78 -2.31
N ASP A 479 -8.93 -20.22 -2.10
CA ASP A 479 -9.40 -19.81 -0.78
C ASP A 479 -9.48 -20.96 0.26
N LEU A 480 -9.85 -22.15 -0.16
CA LEU A 480 -9.89 -23.33 0.73
C LEU A 480 -8.48 -23.73 1.18
N ALA A 481 -7.52 -23.73 0.28
CA ALA A 481 -6.14 -24.08 0.61
C ALA A 481 -5.47 -22.98 1.45
N VAL A 482 -5.86 -21.73 1.29
CA VAL A 482 -5.45 -20.61 2.18
C VAL A 482 -5.90 -20.90 3.62
N ASN A 483 -7.15 -21.34 3.83
CA ASN A 483 -7.65 -21.72 5.15
C ASN A 483 -6.89 -22.90 5.74
N ASP A 484 -6.54 -23.91 4.94
CA ASP A 484 -5.75 -25.07 5.37
C ASP A 484 -4.33 -24.66 5.78
N ASN A 485 -3.72 -23.71 5.05
CA ASN A 485 -2.41 -23.15 5.39
C ASN A 485 -2.46 -22.38 6.71
N ILE A 486 -3.48 -21.56 6.92
CA ILE A 486 -3.71 -20.85 8.19
C ILE A 486 -3.89 -21.83 9.34
N ALA A 487 -4.66 -22.91 9.16
CA ALA A 487 -4.84 -23.97 10.15
C ALA A 487 -3.51 -24.69 10.47
N SER A 488 -2.65 -24.90 9.48
CA SER A 488 -1.31 -25.48 9.68
C SER A 488 -0.40 -24.57 10.50
N MET A 489 -0.41 -23.26 10.23
CA MET A 489 0.32 -22.26 11.02
C MET A 489 -0.20 -22.23 12.47
N TYR A 490 -1.52 -22.24 12.66
CA TYR A 490 -2.14 -22.30 13.97
C TYR A 490 -1.66 -23.52 14.77
N LYS A 491 -1.66 -24.69 14.13
CA LYS A 491 -1.18 -25.93 14.73
C LYS A 491 0.30 -25.85 15.10
N PHE A 492 1.12 -25.26 14.25
CA PHE A 492 2.55 -25.04 14.53
C PHE A 492 2.74 -24.12 15.73
N ALA A 493 2.09 -22.95 15.73
CA ALA A 493 2.19 -21.97 16.81
C ALA A 493 1.71 -22.53 18.16
N THR A 494 0.64 -23.32 18.17
CA THR A 494 0.12 -23.97 19.39
C THR A 494 0.96 -25.18 19.84
N GLY A 495 1.62 -25.87 18.90
CA GLY A 495 2.49 -27.01 19.20
C GLY A 495 3.83 -26.60 19.83
N TYR A 496 4.36 -25.42 19.46
CA TYR A 496 5.61 -24.87 20.01
C TYR A 496 5.30 -23.60 20.78
N GLN A 497 4.99 -23.74 22.06
CA GLN A 497 4.68 -22.61 22.94
C GLN A 497 5.74 -21.53 22.85
N SER A 498 5.35 -20.26 22.74
CA SER A 498 6.20 -19.08 22.54
C SER A 498 6.78 -18.88 21.13
N ALA A 499 6.57 -19.78 20.17
CA ALA A 499 6.88 -19.51 18.78
C ALA A 499 5.76 -18.66 18.13
N ASN A 500 6.12 -17.52 17.57
CA ASN A 500 5.20 -16.62 16.90
C ASN A 500 5.35 -16.75 15.38
N ILE A 501 4.41 -16.19 14.63
CA ILE A 501 4.38 -16.24 13.17
C ILE A 501 4.74 -14.89 12.57
N CYS A 502 5.59 -14.90 11.55
CA CYS A 502 5.80 -13.78 10.65
C CYS A 502 5.18 -14.09 9.28
N LEU A 503 4.14 -13.34 8.90
CA LEU A 503 3.53 -13.49 7.59
C LEU A 503 4.38 -12.79 6.53
N ASN A 504 4.84 -13.56 5.55
CA ASN A 504 5.69 -13.09 4.48
C ASN A 504 4.86 -12.68 3.24
N ASP A 505 4.30 -13.65 2.49
CA ASP A 505 3.59 -13.39 1.25
C ASP A 505 2.29 -12.60 1.44
N ALA A 506 1.47 -12.93 2.42
CA ALA A 506 0.21 -12.24 2.71
C ALA A 506 0.39 -10.78 3.13
N SER A 507 1.58 -10.38 3.56
CA SER A 507 1.89 -8.98 3.83
C SER A 507 2.21 -8.16 2.58
N ARG A 508 2.36 -8.81 1.42
CA ARG A 508 2.77 -8.21 0.16
C ARG A 508 1.85 -8.49 -1.02
N LEU A 509 1.09 -9.57 -0.97
CA LEU A 509 0.24 -10.05 -2.04
C LEU A 509 -1.23 -10.06 -1.63
N LEU A 510 -2.07 -9.67 -2.57
CA LEU A 510 -3.51 -9.85 -2.50
C LEU A 510 -4.01 -10.10 -3.93
N TYR A 511 -4.79 -11.14 -4.16
CA TYR A 511 -5.19 -11.55 -5.50
C TYR A 511 -6.61 -12.10 -5.54
N THR A 512 -7.17 -12.15 -6.76
CA THR A 512 -8.45 -12.81 -7.05
C THR A 512 -8.23 -14.32 -7.11
N ALA A 513 -8.89 -15.08 -6.25
CA ALA A 513 -8.85 -16.55 -6.33
C ALA A 513 -9.85 -17.05 -7.37
N LEU A 514 -9.33 -17.66 -8.44
CA LEU A 514 -10.16 -18.24 -9.49
C LEU A 514 -10.73 -19.62 -9.08
N PRO A 515 -11.98 -19.93 -9.44
CA PRO A 515 -12.92 -19.09 -10.22
C PRO A 515 -13.84 -18.19 -9.37
N ASP A 516 -13.88 -18.32 -8.04
CA ASP A 516 -15.08 -18.05 -7.25
C ASP A 516 -14.91 -16.94 -6.18
N VAL A 517 -13.73 -16.29 -6.06
CA VAL A 517 -13.48 -15.29 -5.00
C VAL A 517 -12.87 -14.03 -5.59
N SER A 518 -13.58 -12.91 -5.47
CA SER A 518 -13.05 -11.60 -5.85
C SER A 518 -11.89 -11.18 -4.92
N ARG A 519 -11.10 -10.22 -5.35
CA ARG A 519 -9.98 -9.70 -4.57
C ARG A 519 -10.40 -9.04 -3.25
N GLN A 520 -11.59 -8.40 -3.24
CA GLN A 520 -12.16 -7.82 -2.03
C GLN A 520 -12.59 -8.90 -1.03
N GLU A 521 -13.27 -9.95 -1.50
CA GLU A 521 -13.64 -11.08 -0.66
C GLU A 521 -12.41 -11.85 -0.14
N MET A 522 -11.32 -11.92 -0.92
CA MET A 522 -10.07 -12.50 -0.45
C MET A 522 -9.47 -11.69 0.71
N LEU A 523 -9.52 -10.36 0.65
CA LEU A 523 -9.09 -9.50 1.75
C LEU A 523 -9.87 -9.80 3.03
N GLU A 524 -11.20 -9.93 2.93
CA GLU A 524 -12.07 -10.22 4.08
C GLU A 524 -11.79 -11.62 4.67
N LYS A 525 -11.64 -12.62 3.82
CA LYS A 525 -11.29 -14.00 4.23
C LYS A 525 -9.93 -14.06 4.92
N LEU A 526 -8.92 -13.33 4.39
CA LEU A 526 -7.61 -13.26 5.02
C LEU A 526 -7.66 -12.56 6.37
N SER A 527 -8.31 -11.41 6.47
CA SER A 527 -8.45 -10.68 7.72
C SER A 527 -9.11 -11.54 8.80
N ALA A 528 -10.17 -12.26 8.44
CA ALA A 528 -10.86 -13.18 9.35
C ALA A 528 -9.98 -14.37 9.76
N GLY A 529 -9.31 -15.03 8.80
CA GLY A 529 -8.46 -16.20 9.07
C GLY A 529 -7.22 -15.84 9.90
N VAL A 530 -6.55 -14.75 9.57
CA VAL A 530 -5.35 -14.26 10.28
C VAL A 530 -5.68 -13.84 11.72
N SER A 531 -6.90 -13.39 11.97
CA SER A 531 -7.36 -13.06 13.34
C SER A 531 -7.20 -14.24 14.32
N ALA A 532 -7.40 -15.47 13.85
CA ALA A 532 -7.20 -16.67 14.67
C ALA A 532 -5.70 -16.89 15.02
N LEU A 533 -4.78 -16.55 14.14
CA LEU A 533 -3.35 -16.63 14.41
C LEU A 533 -2.91 -15.60 15.46
N GLY A 534 -3.39 -14.38 15.37
CA GLY A 534 -3.10 -13.33 16.35
C GLY A 534 -3.56 -13.67 17.78
N ALA A 535 -4.58 -14.53 17.92
CA ALA A 535 -5.08 -14.98 19.22
C ALA A 535 -4.20 -16.06 19.89
N THR A 536 -3.32 -16.75 19.13
CA THR A 536 -2.47 -17.83 19.66
C THR A 536 -1.13 -17.36 20.19
N GLY A 537 -0.65 -16.19 19.73
CA GLY A 537 0.67 -15.66 20.05
C GLY A 537 0.93 -14.34 19.32
N GLY A 538 2.19 -13.96 19.21
CA GLY A 538 2.58 -12.77 18.45
C GLY A 538 2.48 -12.99 16.95
N LEU A 539 1.93 -12.01 16.24
CA LEU A 539 1.89 -11.95 14.79
C LEU A 539 2.72 -10.78 14.29
N MET A 540 3.71 -11.05 13.45
CA MET A 540 4.50 -10.05 12.74
C MET A 540 4.11 -10.06 11.26
N LEU A 541 4.05 -8.90 10.64
CA LEU A 541 3.98 -8.78 9.18
C LEU A 541 5.39 -8.46 8.64
N ASP A 542 5.78 -9.09 7.54
CA ASP A 542 7.04 -8.75 6.88
C ASP A 542 7.02 -7.31 6.32
N TYR A 543 5.86 -6.88 5.82
CA TYR A 543 5.65 -5.58 5.19
C TYR A 543 4.27 -5.01 5.54
N PRO A 544 4.02 -3.70 5.41
CA PRO A 544 2.74 -3.10 5.80
C PRO A 544 1.57 -3.56 4.92
N ALA A 545 0.79 -4.52 5.37
CA ALA A 545 -0.54 -4.84 4.83
C ALA A 545 -1.59 -4.27 5.77
N VAL A 546 -2.08 -3.07 5.47
CA VAL A 546 -2.87 -2.27 6.43
C VAL A 546 -4.14 -2.99 6.89
N TYR A 547 -4.75 -3.79 6.01
CA TYR A 547 -5.94 -4.60 6.32
C TYR A 547 -5.68 -5.77 7.29
N LEU A 548 -4.40 -6.08 7.61
CA LEU A 548 -3.96 -7.08 8.59
C LEU A 548 -3.37 -6.46 9.86
N MET A 549 -3.23 -5.12 9.93
CA MET A 549 -2.55 -4.46 11.07
C MET A 549 -3.27 -4.64 12.40
N LYS A 550 -4.60 -4.73 12.37
CA LYS A 550 -5.40 -4.94 13.60
C LYS A 550 -5.00 -6.22 14.34
N GLN A 551 -4.64 -7.25 13.61
CA GLN A 551 -4.29 -8.57 14.12
C GLN A 551 -2.80 -8.69 14.46
N ALA A 552 -1.96 -7.79 13.94
CA ALA A 552 -0.52 -7.85 14.09
C ALA A 552 -0.02 -7.11 15.33
N ASN A 553 1.10 -7.59 15.88
CA ASN A 553 1.82 -6.95 16.97
C ASN A 553 2.93 -6.01 16.47
N SER A 554 3.48 -6.31 15.29
CA SER A 554 4.57 -5.54 14.70
C SER A 554 4.67 -5.74 13.18
N VAL A 555 5.40 -4.83 12.54
CA VAL A 555 5.80 -4.91 11.14
C VAL A 555 7.31 -4.94 11.06
N PHE A 556 7.90 -5.94 10.40
CA PHE A 556 9.35 -6.12 10.35
C PHE A 556 10.05 -4.96 9.61
N ALA A 557 9.53 -4.55 8.47
CA ALA A 557 10.12 -3.49 7.66
C ALA A 557 9.08 -2.58 7.02
N THR A 558 9.36 -1.27 6.99
CA THR A 558 8.56 -0.27 6.28
C THR A 558 9.41 0.47 5.26
N PRO A 559 8.85 0.92 4.13
CA PRO A 559 9.56 1.75 3.17
C PRO A 559 9.86 3.12 3.78
N SER A 560 11.03 3.68 3.48
CA SER A 560 11.45 5.02 3.91
C SER A 560 11.51 6.03 2.75
N THR A 561 11.18 5.59 1.54
CA THR A 561 11.15 6.39 0.33
C THR A 561 9.95 6.05 -0.51
N SER A 562 9.55 6.96 -1.40
CA SER A 562 8.63 6.67 -2.49
C SER A 562 9.40 6.07 -3.68
N SER A 563 8.70 5.37 -4.56
CA SER A 563 9.30 4.80 -5.77
C SER A 563 9.62 5.85 -6.84
N CYS A 564 8.96 6.99 -6.76
CA CYS A 564 9.20 8.13 -7.65
C CYS A 564 10.16 9.17 -7.04
N GLU A 565 10.86 8.84 -5.96
CA GLU A 565 11.94 9.68 -5.44
C GLU A 565 13.01 9.91 -6.52
N GLY A 566 13.47 11.14 -6.63
CA GLY A 566 14.42 11.56 -7.69
C GLY A 566 13.79 12.13 -8.96
N PHE A 567 12.46 12.02 -9.14
CA PHE A 567 11.77 12.83 -10.14
C PHE A 567 11.71 14.30 -9.68
N ALA A 568 11.89 15.23 -10.61
CA ALA A 568 11.80 16.67 -10.30
C ALA A 568 10.44 16.99 -9.67
N GLY A 569 10.42 17.79 -8.59
CA GLY A 569 9.23 18.20 -7.88
C GLY A 569 8.52 17.06 -7.12
N VAL A 570 9.21 15.95 -6.84
CA VAL A 570 8.72 14.87 -5.98
C VAL A 570 9.51 14.85 -4.68
N THR A 571 8.81 14.72 -3.57
CA THR A 571 9.39 14.61 -2.23
C THR A 571 8.76 13.40 -1.51
N SER A 572 9.60 12.50 -1.00
CA SER A 572 9.16 11.45 -0.09
C SER A 572 8.74 12.04 1.25
N VAL A 573 7.58 11.66 1.77
CA VAL A 573 7.01 12.13 3.04
C VAL A 573 6.51 10.95 3.86
N PRO A 574 6.61 10.97 5.21
CA PRO A 574 6.34 9.81 6.05
C PRO A 574 4.84 9.60 6.36
N VAL A 575 3.96 9.72 5.37
CA VAL A 575 2.52 9.56 5.58
C VAL A 575 2.19 8.17 6.15
N LEU A 576 2.81 7.12 5.62
CA LEU A 576 2.63 5.76 6.13
C LEU A 576 3.00 5.68 7.62
N GLN A 577 4.16 6.20 7.99
CA GLN A 577 4.63 6.16 9.37
C GLN A 577 3.75 6.99 10.29
N MET A 578 3.28 8.15 9.85
CA MET A 578 2.34 8.98 10.61
C MET A 578 1.00 8.26 10.85
N VAL A 579 0.55 7.48 9.88
CA VAL A 579 -0.65 6.64 10.01
C VAL A 579 -0.44 5.51 11.00
N LEU A 580 0.71 4.84 10.99
CA LEU A 580 0.98 3.63 11.79
C LEU A 580 1.46 3.92 13.21
N HIS A 581 2.21 5.01 13.43
CA HIS A 581 2.93 5.28 14.68
C HIS A 581 1.97 5.42 15.88
N GLY A 582 2.26 4.70 16.96
CA GLY A 582 1.41 4.62 18.13
C GLY A 582 0.24 3.62 18.01
N SER A 583 0.01 3.04 16.83
CA SER A 583 -0.93 1.91 16.66
C SER A 583 -0.21 0.57 16.60
N ILE A 584 0.98 0.53 16.00
CA ILE A 584 1.80 -0.67 15.84
C ILE A 584 3.27 -0.27 15.80
N VAL A 585 4.16 -1.12 16.28
CA VAL A 585 5.61 -0.91 16.14
C VAL A 585 6.09 -1.48 14.80
N TYR A 586 6.94 -0.73 14.12
CA TYR A 586 7.46 -1.10 12.82
C TYR A 586 8.95 -0.83 12.68
N GLY A 587 9.61 -1.66 11.88
CA GLY A 587 11.04 -1.58 11.62
C GLY A 587 11.38 -0.80 10.37
N SER A 588 12.65 -0.43 10.28
CA SER A 588 13.27 0.12 9.07
C SER A 588 13.58 -0.97 8.05
N THR A 589 13.95 -0.59 6.83
CA THR A 589 14.75 -1.47 5.97
C THR A 589 16.02 -1.89 6.74
N PRO A 590 16.45 -3.17 6.67
CA PRO A 590 17.62 -3.62 7.41
C PRO A 590 18.87 -2.79 7.14
N VAL A 591 19.44 -2.24 8.20
CA VAL A 591 20.53 -1.24 8.15
C VAL A 591 21.75 -1.77 7.40
N ASN A 592 22.13 -3.03 7.63
CA ASN A 592 23.34 -3.62 7.06
C ASN A 592 23.22 -4.02 5.59
N ILE A 593 22.04 -3.83 4.98
CA ILE A 593 21.81 -4.03 3.55
C ILE A 593 21.27 -2.77 2.86
N SER A 594 21.09 -1.71 3.62
CA SER A 594 20.66 -0.39 3.11
C SER A 594 21.79 0.28 2.31
N ASN A 595 21.43 1.12 1.34
CA ASN A 595 22.37 2.00 0.66
C ASN A 595 22.80 3.21 1.51
N LEU A 596 22.17 3.42 2.67
CA LEU A 596 22.54 4.49 3.61
C LEU A 596 23.72 4.07 4.48
N SER A 597 24.50 5.04 4.93
CA SER A 597 25.42 4.81 6.06
C SER A 597 24.62 4.40 7.29
N SER A 598 25.21 3.63 8.21
CA SER A 598 24.51 3.25 9.45
C SER A 598 24.07 4.45 10.29
N GLU A 599 24.81 5.54 10.20
CA GLU A 599 24.48 6.79 10.87
C GLU A 599 23.27 7.46 10.23
N ASP A 600 23.23 7.58 8.89
CA ASP A 600 22.06 8.13 8.17
C ASP A 600 20.85 7.20 8.30
N ALA A 601 21.04 5.88 8.34
CA ALA A 601 19.96 4.93 8.59
C ALA A 601 19.34 5.12 9.99
N LEU A 602 20.16 5.40 11.00
CA LEU A 602 19.68 5.72 12.35
C LEU A 602 18.93 7.05 12.39
N LEU A 603 19.42 8.08 11.69
CA LEU A 603 18.74 9.36 11.57
C LEU A 603 17.38 9.20 10.87
N LYS A 604 17.33 8.34 9.84
CA LYS A 604 16.06 8.01 9.18
C LYS A 604 15.10 7.28 10.11
N CYS A 605 15.60 6.38 10.98
CA CYS A 605 14.77 5.78 12.03
C CYS A 605 14.22 6.83 13.01
N ALA A 606 15.04 7.80 13.40
CA ALA A 606 14.61 8.87 14.30
C ALA A 606 13.59 9.81 13.65
N GLU A 607 13.76 10.13 12.38
CA GLU A 607 12.82 10.94 11.59
C GLU A 607 11.47 10.24 11.38
N TYR A 608 11.50 8.93 11.08
CA TYR A 608 10.31 8.16 10.71
C TYR A 608 9.69 7.36 11.88
N GLY A 609 10.28 7.46 13.07
CA GLY A 609 9.77 6.79 14.27
C GLY A 609 9.86 5.25 14.20
N CYS A 610 10.71 4.69 13.33
CA CYS A 610 10.85 3.24 13.19
C CYS A 610 11.99 2.68 14.04
N VAL A 611 11.91 1.39 14.37
CA VAL A 611 13.00 0.70 15.04
C VAL A 611 14.05 0.21 14.02
N PRO A 612 15.35 0.28 14.31
CA PRO A 612 16.35 -0.23 13.40
C PRO A 612 16.28 -1.76 13.30
N THR A 613 16.43 -2.29 12.08
CA THR A 613 16.42 -3.73 11.80
C THR A 613 17.74 -4.18 11.19
N PHE A 614 18.07 -5.47 11.35
CA PHE A 614 19.25 -6.10 10.75
C PHE A 614 18.92 -7.47 10.16
N LEU A 615 19.67 -7.84 9.14
CA LEU A 615 19.64 -9.17 8.51
C LEU A 615 20.96 -9.89 8.77
N PHE A 616 20.92 -11.10 9.35
CA PHE A 616 22.10 -11.83 9.75
C PHE A 616 22.14 -13.27 9.25
N THR A 617 23.36 -13.77 9.10
CA THR A 617 23.70 -15.19 9.10
C THR A 617 24.79 -15.44 10.12
N HIS A 618 24.90 -16.68 10.61
CA HIS A 618 26.05 -17.10 11.43
C HIS A 618 27.27 -17.38 10.56
N SER A 619 27.06 -17.89 9.35
CA SER A 619 28.14 -18.18 8.40
C SER A 619 29.00 -16.95 8.10
N ALA A 620 30.30 -17.07 8.28
CA ALA A 620 31.26 -16.03 7.96
C ALA A 620 31.48 -15.82 6.44
N GLU A 621 30.95 -16.73 5.60
CA GLU A 621 31.11 -16.67 4.14
C GLU A 621 30.12 -15.69 3.46
N THR A 622 29.21 -15.08 4.23
CA THR A 622 28.21 -14.15 3.72
C THR A 622 28.57 -12.71 4.02
N SER A 623 28.13 -11.78 3.19
CA SER A 623 28.28 -10.34 3.43
C SER A 623 27.45 -9.82 4.61
N ILE A 624 26.49 -10.62 5.09
CA ILE A 624 25.60 -10.30 6.22
C ILE A 624 25.94 -11.11 7.48
N SER A 625 27.18 -11.60 7.59
CA SER A 625 27.62 -12.32 8.79
C SER A 625 27.51 -11.44 10.04
N TYR A 626 26.83 -11.96 11.07
CA TYR A 626 26.62 -11.24 12.33
C TYR A 626 27.93 -10.77 13.00
N SER A 627 29.01 -11.54 12.85
CA SER A 627 30.30 -11.21 13.41
C SER A 627 30.88 -9.90 12.90
N SER A 628 30.56 -9.56 11.63
CA SER A 628 30.99 -8.29 11.01
C SER A 628 30.22 -7.08 11.55
N TYR A 629 29.00 -7.27 12.03
CA TYR A 629 28.11 -6.17 12.40
C TYR A 629 27.80 -6.07 13.90
N ALA A 630 28.10 -7.07 14.71
CA ALA A 630 27.66 -7.14 16.12
C ALA A 630 28.06 -5.91 16.96
N THR A 631 29.26 -5.34 16.75
CA THR A 631 29.71 -4.11 17.45
C THR A 631 28.95 -2.89 16.97
N GLN A 632 28.74 -2.76 15.66
CA GLN A 632 28.00 -1.67 15.04
C GLN A 632 26.54 -1.70 15.49
N THR A 633 25.91 -2.87 15.50
CA THR A 633 24.55 -3.11 15.96
C THR A 633 24.35 -2.64 17.40
N ALA A 634 25.26 -3.00 18.31
CA ALA A 634 25.19 -2.59 19.72
C ALA A 634 25.33 -1.06 19.89
N LYS A 635 26.24 -0.42 19.14
CA LYS A 635 26.39 1.04 19.14
C LYS A 635 25.13 1.74 18.61
N LEU A 636 24.57 1.23 17.53
CA LEU A 636 23.37 1.79 16.92
C LEU A 636 22.18 1.65 17.87
N TYR A 637 21.97 0.48 18.48
CA TYR A 637 20.91 0.25 19.46
C TYR A 637 21.03 1.20 20.65
N SER A 638 22.25 1.39 21.19
CA SER A 638 22.50 2.32 22.30
C SER A 638 22.06 3.76 21.99
N LYS A 639 22.25 4.22 20.75
CA LYS A 639 21.77 5.53 20.31
C LYS A 639 20.25 5.52 20.07
N ALA A 640 19.74 4.46 19.42
CA ALA A 640 18.31 4.33 19.06
C ALA A 640 17.39 4.26 20.31
N LYS A 641 17.88 3.75 21.45
CA LYS A 641 17.14 3.72 22.72
C LYS A 641 16.58 5.08 23.15
N ARG A 642 17.17 6.19 22.71
CA ARG A 642 16.62 7.53 22.95
C ARG A 642 15.22 7.74 22.36
N LEU A 643 14.80 6.88 21.41
CA LEU A 643 13.46 6.88 20.82
C LEU A 643 12.41 6.16 21.68
N SER A 644 12.81 5.44 22.75
CA SER A 644 11.86 4.71 23.61
C SER A 644 10.66 5.57 24.08
N PRO A 645 10.83 6.86 24.44
CA PRO A 645 9.72 7.67 24.94
C PRO A 645 8.59 7.93 23.91
N ILE A 646 8.86 7.79 22.62
CA ILE A 646 7.88 8.09 21.56
C ILE A 646 7.17 6.85 21.02
N LEU A 647 7.61 5.64 21.31
CA LEU A 647 7.15 4.40 20.66
C LEU A 647 5.64 4.17 20.67
N ASN A 648 4.98 4.56 21.78
CA ASN A 648 3.54 4.36 21.96
C ASN A 648 2.72 5.63 21.67
N MET A 649 3.36 6.68 21.17
CA MET A 649 2.73 7.97 20.90
C MET A 649 2.35 8.10 19.44
N ARG A 650 1.33 8.87 19.10
CA ARG A 650 0.98 9.19 17.72
C ARG A 650 1.95 10.21 17.16
N MET A 651 2.47 9.97 15.97
CA MET A 651 3.19 10.99 15.20
C MET A 651 2.16 11.99 14.64
N THR A 652 2.17 13.21 15.15
CA THR A 652 1.15 14.23 14.84
C THR A 652 1.62 15.28 13.84
N SER A 653 2.94 15.48 13.70
CA SER A 653 3.50 16.42 12.73
C SER A 653 4.91 15.98 12.32
N HIS A 654 5.24 16.22 11.06
CA HIS A 654 6.57 16.10 10.49
C HIS A 654 6.84 17.33 9.65
N GLU A 655 7.92 18.04 9.93
CA GLU A 655 8.26 19.34 9.33
C GLU A 655 9.75 19.41 9.00
N LYS A 656 10.08 19.86 7.80
CA LYS A 656 11.44 20.28 7.46
C LYS A 656 11.64 21.71 7.92
N VAL A 657 12.32 21.93 9.06
CA VAL A 657 12.49 23.28 9.65
C VAL A 657 13.60 24.09 8.97
N THR A 658 14.61 23.41 8.44
CA THR A 658 15.65 23.99 7.58
C THR A 658 16.33 22.88 6.78
N ASP A 659 17.24 23.20 5.88
CA ASP A 659 17.95 22.20 5.08
C ASP A 659 18.69 21.21 5.97
N GLY A 660 18.36 19.92 5.77
CA GLY A 660 18.91 18.79 6.52
C GLY A 660 18.46 18.70 7.97
N VAL A 661 17.44 19.48 8.42
CA VAL A 661 16.91 19.39 9.78
C VAL A 661 15.40 19.21 9.77
N TYR A 662 14.94 18.19 10.48
CA TYR A 662 13.52 17.85 10.61
C TYR A 662 13.08 17.95 12.07
N LYS A 663 11.84 18.35 12.27
CA LYS A 663 11.14 18.38 13.55
C LYS A 663 9.91 17.46 13.46
N ILE A 664 9.80 16.53 14.38
CA ILE A 664 8.70 15.57 14.43
C ILE A 664 8.02 15.70 15.80
N MET A 665 6.70 15.83 15.80
CA MET A 665 5.91 15.93 17.03
C MET A 665 5.14 14.64 17.28
N TYR A 666 5.04 14.28 18.57
CA TYR A 666 4.33 13.10 19.04
C TYR A 666 3.35 13.49 20.15
N ASP A 667 2.05 13.18 19.97
CA ASP A 667 0.93 13.50 20.87
C ASP A 667 0.96 14.94 21.40
N TYR A 668 1.47 15.88 20.56
CA TYR A 668 1.63 17.30 20.92
C TYR A 668 2.47 17.57 22.19
N SER A 669 3.23 16.57 22.66
CA SER A 669 3.96 16.64 23.94
C SER A 669 5.45 16.29 23.82
N LYS A 670 5.85 15.42 22.89
CA LYS A 670 7.24 15.07 22.63
C LYS A 670 7.66 15.58 21.27
N VAL A 671 8.91 16.04 21.19
CA VAL A 671 9.51 16.52 19.92
C VAL A 671 10.81 15.77 19.67
N VAL A 672 10.98 15.30 18.46
CA VAL A 672 12.25 14.78 17.94
C VAL A 672 12.79 15.76 16.92
N TYR A 673 14.00 16.26 17.14
CA TYR A 673 14.75 16.98 16.11
C TYR A 673 15.81 16.06 15.53
N VAL A 674 15.93 16.03 14.21
CA VAL A 674 16.91 15.22 13.48
C VAL A 674 17.77 16.14 12.62
N ASN A 675 19.09 16.06 12.78
CA ASN A 675 20.06 16.85 12.04
C ASN A 675 20.94 15.97 11.14
N TYR A 676 20.71 16.04 9.84
CA TYR A 676 21.52 15.36 8.82
C TYR A 676 22.80 16.12 8.43
N ASN A 677 22.99 17.34 8.95
CA ASN A 677 24.14 18.16 8.60
C ASN A 677 25.41 17.68 9.31
N PRO A 678 26.60 17.87 8.73
CA PRO A 678 27.89 17.58 9.36
C PRO A 678 28.30 18.59 10.43
N SER A 679 27.45 19.57 10.73
CA SER A 679 27.67 20.63 11.73
C SER A 679 26.52 20.65 12.75
N VAL A 680 26.80 21.20 13.93
CA VAL A 680 25.79 21.49 14.95
C VAL A 680 24.82 22.55 14.42
N VAL A 681 23.54 22.36 14.68
CA VAL A 681 22.47 23.31 14.31
C VAL A 681 21.69 23.70 15.56
N GLU A 682 21.35 24.97 15.69
CA GLU A 682 20.46 25.49 16.75
C GLU A 682 19.08 25.81 16.17
N ILE A 683 18.03 25.24 16.76
CA ILE A 683 16.64 25.53 16.42
C ILE A 683 15.89 25.92 17.68
N ASN A 684 15.41 27.17 17.74
CA ASN A 684 14.65 27.71 18.88
C ASN A 684 15.31 27.46 20.24
N GLY A 685 16.64 27.65 20.32
CA GLY A 685 17.42 27.43 21.55
C GLY A 685 17.80 25.98 21.84
N VAL A 686 17.41 25.01 20.97
CA VAL A 686 17.78 23.62 21.07
C VAL A 686 19.01 23.36 20.19
N MET A 687 20.11 22.94 20.81
CA MET A 687 21.34 22.54 20.11
C MET A 687 21.25 21.09 19.68
N ILE A 688 21.33 20.84 18.37
CA ILE A 688 21.27 19.50 17.78
C ILE A 688 22.65 19.18 17.20
N SER A 689 23.33 18.16 17.76
CA SER A 689 24.67 17.77 17.31
C SER A 689 24.69 17.38 15.83
N ALA A 690 25.88 17.48 15.22
CA ALA A 690 26.11 17.04 13.85
C ALA A 690 25.76 15.55 13.70
N LYS A 691 25.05 15.19 12.62
CA LYS A 691 24.64 13.80 12.34
C LYS A 691 24.03 13.09 13.57
N ASP A 692 23.12 13.78 14.26
CA ASP A 692 22.47 13.25 15.47
C ASP A 692 21.01 13.72 15.58
N PHE A 693 20.31 13.22 16.58
CA PHE A 693 18.94 13.61 16.92
C PHE A 693 18.79 13.84 18.42
N ILE A 694 17.76 14.56 18.82
CA ILE A 694 17.40 14.77 20.22
C ILE A 694 15.90 14.56 20.42
N VAL A 695 15.53 13.98 21.54
CA VAL A 695 14.14 13.82 21.99
C VAL A 695 13.93 14.71 23.21
N ILE A 696 12.94 15.60 23.15
CA ILE A 696 12.60 16.55 24.23
C ILE A 696 11.12 16.49 24.60
#